data_fc59073658a1df71ab9bb920d5c3e724
#
_entry.id   fc59073658a1df71ab9bb920d5c3e724
#
_cell.length_a   1.000
_cell.length_b   1.000
_cell.length_c   1.000
_cell.angle_alpha   90.00
_cell.angle_beta   90.00
_cell.angle_gamma   90.00
#
_symmetry.space_group_name_H-M   'P 1'
#
loop_
_entity.id
_entity.type
_entity.pdbx_description
1 polymer ?
#
loop_
_entity_poly.entity_id
_entity_poly.type
_entity_poly.pdbx_seq_one_letter_code
_entity_poly.pdbx_strand_id
1 'polypeptide(L)'
;MLIALSVMLAVFAALMIFRQVHSSRQKAVAEIVAERLHVSDLEKYVDSEYSGRYVDAILCEELKSSMLDVYNRVCDVEKRSRILMSHNPSIAKFKYDFENLDGIVDAHNNRFKDDKLREHKAFFDTVLAYPLDDQQRRSIVSEEQNCLVVSSAGSGKTSSIVGKVEYLIQKKHIRPERILLISYTHKAAAELTERMPHPGLRGYTFHKLALDIISAQSKCKPSICDNTDAVFVRIYRELAHNADYRKCLVEYFADYSDLMELDEDEKSKNVRRLQLGESAGRQYCALFPDMDGNEVHVRSGEEKKICFLLTSLGVDFRYEEPYEHQVADECHVQYRPDFSIHYTDGGKPCRLYLEHFGVDEHGMVPTWFAKDRGLSYEEANERYNDGITWKREVHKKFGTRLIELSSADFAYEKARQRLKRELVAAGVPIREVQSDELFDRILPENSMREKVFIRLTATFATLLKTSCRSMADVAADVAQRGDKRSRFIVGKVLEPVVVRYNEILRSEGKVDFTDLIVGATALCNANGGGNYDCIIVDEFQDISMDRYNFLLALRRGNPQAQLYCVGDDWQSIYRFSGSDMNLFCHFDQYFGKTDLNKIETTYRFGNPLVEKSAAFIQRNPAQIRKNIHPFSSDAKTEIVFREYRRGDAVGAIERIVAEIPLGKSVFLLGRYTYDDYLLAKNFRQRRSGNSLFYTVCGREVEFLTMHRSKGLEADYVVLLNCNNGSFGFPSTIADDPVLGFVMSDSDGYLFGEERRLFYVAMTRAKVQ
;
A
#
# COMPACT_ATOMS: atom_id res chain seq x y z
N MET A 1 83.08 -32.78 -7.35
CA MET A 1 83.42 -31.34 -7.59
C MET A 1 82.41 -30.66 -8.50
N LEU A 2 82.01 -31.25 -9.61
CA LEU A 2 81.01 -30.65 -10.55
C LEU A 2 79.59 -30.45 -9.95
N ILE A 3 79.09 -31.38 -9.15
CA ILE A 3 77.76 -31.30 -8.50
C ILE A 3 77.75 -30.19 -7.47
N ALA A 4 78.82 -30.01 -6.72
CA ALA A 4 78.89 -28.94 -5.68
C ALA A 4 78.97 -27.53 -6.35
N LEU A 5 79.58 -27.42 -7.52
CA LEU A 5 79.68 -26.18 -8.28
C LEU A 5 78.31 -25.80 -8.90
N SER A 6 77.55 -26.78 -9.38
CA SER A 6 76.19 -26.56 -9.94
C SER A 6 75.18 -26.17 -8.87
N VAL A 7 75.28 -26.77 -7.68
CA VAL A 7 74.45 -26.34 -6.52
C VAL A 7 74.79 -24.96 -6.06
N MET A 8 76.08 -24.60 -5.97
CA MET A 8 76.50 -23.22 -5.63
C MET A 8 76.05 -22.18 -6.65
N LEU A 9 76.11 -22.47 -7.94
CA LEU A 9 75.61 -21.60 -9.01
C LEU A 9 74.11 -21.44 -8.96
N ALA A 10 73.35 -22.53 -8.69
CA ALA A 10 71.90 -22.47 -8.54
C ALA A 10 71.48 -21.63 -7.31
N VAL A 11 72.18 -21.79 -6.19
CA VAL A 11 71.96 -20.98 -4.95
C VAL A 11 72.32 -19.50 -5.20
N PHE A 12 73.42 -19.23 -5.93
CA PHE A 12 73.78 -17.85 -6.28
C PHE A 12 72.79 -17.22 -7.21
N ALA A 13 72.32 -17.94 -8.22
CA ALA A 13 71.27 -17.45 -9.16
C ALA A 13 69.95 -17.19 -8.37
N ALA A 14 69.55 -18.09 -7.48
CA ALA A 14 68.39 -17.91 -6.62
C ALA A 14 68.50 -16.70 -5.70
N LEU A 15 69.68 -16.46 -5.13
CA LEU A 15 70.00 -15.27 -4.32
C LEU A 15 69.98 -13.99 -5.13
N MET A 16 70.49 -14.02 -6.38
CA MET A 16 70.44 -12.88 -7.28
C MET A 16 69.01 -12.54 -7.69
N ILE A 17 68.22 -13.54 -8.05
CA ILE A 17 66.78 -13.39 -8.35
C ILE A 17 66.03 -12.88 -7.12
N PHE A 18 66.29 -13.42 -5.96
CA PHE A 18 65.69 -12.96 -4.70
C PHE A 18 66.07 -11.49 -4.42
N ARG A 19 67.33 -11.12 -4.61
CA ARG A 19 67.83 -9.75 -4.41
C ARG A 19 67.19 -8.75 -5.40
N GLN A 20 67.05 -9.16 -6.65
CA GLN A 20 66.44 -8.36 -7.69
C GLN A 20 64.92 -8.17 -7.48
N VAL A 21 64.23 -9.25 -7.09
CA VAL A 21 62.81 -9.22 -6.73
C VAL A 21 62.60 -8.36 -5.47
N HIS A 22 63.46 -8.51 -4.46
CA HIS A 22 63.40 -7.71 -3.23
C HIS A 22 63.65 -6.22 -3.50
N SER A 23 64.65 -5.89 -4.28
CA SER A 23 64.94 -4.51 -4.68
C SER A 23 63.84 -3.87 -5.50
N SER A 24 63.26 -4.61 -6.45
CA SER A 24 62.11 -4.15 -7.25
C SER A 24 60.87 -3.90 -6.38
N ARG A 25 60.65 -4.75 -5.39
CA ARG A 25 59.56 -4.60 -4.44
C ARG A 25 59.75 -3.39 -3.49
N GLN A 26 60.97 -3.21 -2.98
CA GLN A 26 61.31 -2.01 -2.16
C GLN A 26 61.14 -0.72 -2.95
N LYS A 27 61.51 -0.73 -4.25
CA LYS A 27 61.34 0.42 -5.13
C LYS A 27 59.86 0.75 -5.33
N ALA A 28 59.01 -0.26 -5.59
CA ALA A 28 57.56 -0.05 -5.73
C ALA A 28 56.90 0.51 -4.44
N VAL A 29 57.36 0.04 -3.27
CA VAL A 29 56.88 0.59 -1.98
C VAL A 29 57.38 2.04 -1.79
N ALA A 30 58.67 2.32 -2.14
CA ALA A 30 59.19 3.66 -2.03
C ALA A 30 58.47 4.66 -2.97
N GLU A 31 58.11 4.22 -4.17
CA GLU A 31 57.32 5.03 -5.11
C GLU A 31 55.93 5.36 -4.55
N ILE A 32 55.22 4.38 -3.99
CA ILE A 32 53.90 4.59 -3.33
C ILE A 32 54.03 5.56 -2.14
N VAL A 33 55.11 5.41 -1.35
CA VAL A 33 55.36 6.28 -0.17
C VAL A 33 55.82 7.68 -0.61
N ALA A 34 56.59 7.82 -1.69
CA ALA A 34 57.04 9.11 -2.18
C ALA A 34 55.92 9.94 -2.82
N GLU A 35 54.99 9.31 -3.48
CA GLU A 35 53.92 10.01 -4.20
C GLU A 35 52.90 10.70 -3.28
N ARG A 36 52.64 10.18 -2.07
CA ARG A 36 51.62 10.81 -1.19
C ARG A 36 51.74 10.41 0.29
N LEU A 37 52.88 10.67 0.95
CA LEU A 37 53.03 10.47 2.40
C LEU A 37 51.99 11.20 3.26
N HIS A 38 51.43 12.33 2.77
CA HIS A 38 50.38 13.09 3.44
C HIS A 38 49.02 12.39 3.43
N VAL A 39 48.82 11.32 2.62
CA VAL A 39 47.57 10.55 2.51
C VAL A 39 47.64 9.24 3.30
N SER A 40 48.77 8.99 4.02
CA SER A 40 48.90 7.76 4.83
C SER A 40 47.94 7.65 6.01
N ASP A 41 47.30 8.76 6.37
CA ASP A 41 46.26 8.84 7.42
C ASP A 41 45.05 9.59 6.85
N LEU A 42 44.13 8.85 6.25
CA LEU A 42 42.98 9.44 5.56
C LEU A 42 42.05 10.17 6.52
N GLU A 43 41.95 9.74 7.77
CA GLU A 43 41.13 10.43 8.76
C GLU A 43 41.66 11.88 8.98
N LYS A 44 42.96 12.02 9.20
CA LYS A 44 43.59 13.36 9.35
C LYS A 44 43.52 14.18 8.07
N TYR A 45 43.65 13.52 6.93
CA TYR A 45 43.55 14.18 5.63
C TYR A 45 42.13 14.75 5.43
N VAL A 46 41.09 13.95 5.62
CA VAL A 46 39.70 14.39 5.50
C VAL A 46 39.42 15.54 6.47
N ASP A 47 39.84 15.42 7.72
CA ASP A 47 39.58 16.45 8.72
C ASP A 47 40.32 17.77 8.43
N SER A 48 41.51 17.72 7.84
CA SER A 48 42.27 18.94 7.50
C SER A 48 41.79 19.58 6.19
N GLU A 49 41.61 18.80 5.15
CA GLU A 49 41.25 19.28 3.82
C GLU A 49 39.81 19.80 3.77
N TYR A 50 38.90 19.11 4.48
CA TYR A 50 37.49 19.48 4.54
C TYR A 50 37.09 20.17 5.86
N SER A 51 38.07 20.76 6.56
CA SER A 51 37.80 21.48 7.81
C SER A 51 36.69 22.52 7.64
N GLY A 52 35.61 22.41 8.44
CA GLY A 52 34.44 23.29 8.38
C GLY A 52 33.52 23.10 7.18
N ARG A 53 33.73 22.03 6.38
CA ARG A 53 32.87 21.66 5.24
C ARG A 53 32.28 20.27 5.44
N TYR A 54 31.06 20.08 4.95
CA TYR A 54 30.44 18.78 4.86
C TYR A 54 30.96 18.01 3.63
N VAL A 55 31.24 16.73 3.77
CA VAL A 55 31.66 15.86 2.67
C VAL A 55 30.45 15.05 2.23
N ASP A 56 29.76 15.53 1.22
CA ASP A 56 28.60 14.85 0.65
C ASP A 56 28.98 13.62 -0.20
N ALA A 57 27.99 12.91 -0.73
CA ALA A 57 28.22 11.73 -1.54
C ALA A 57 29.08 11.99 -2.78
N ILE A 58 28.93 13.16 -3.45
CA ILE A 58 29.70 13.51 -4.64
C ILE A 58 31.17 13.72 -4.28
N LEU A 59 31.44 14.55 -3.28
CA LEU A 59 32.78 14.78 -2.81
C LEU A 59 33.46 13.49 -2.30
N CYS A 60 32.72 12.62 -1.65
CA CYS A 60 33.20 11.31 -1.20
C CYS A 60 33.60 10.41 -2.40
N GLU A 61 32.81 10.36 -3.46
CA GLU A 61 33.15 9.60 -4.67
C GLU A 61 34.31 10.24 -5.45
N GLU A 62 34.42 11.57 -5.51
CA GLU A 62 35.57 12.27 -6.07
C GLU A 62 36.83 11.93 -5.28
N LEU A 63 36.76 11.92 -3.95
CA LEU A 63 37.86 11.54 -3.07
C LEU A 63 38.29 10.09 -3.31
N LYS A 64 37.34 9.14 -3.35
CA LYS A 64 37.61 7.73 -3.68
C LYS A 64 38.29 7.61 -5.05
N SER A 65 37.75 8.27 -6.06
CA SER A 65 38.29 8.22 -7.42
C SER A 65 39.70 8.77 -7.50
N SER A 66 40.00 9.86 -6.79
CA SER A 66 41.35 10.46 -6.74
C SER A 66 42.41 9.57 -6.12
N MET A 67 42.00 8.64 -5.26
CA MET A 67 42.90 7.74 -4.52
C MET A 67 42.91 6.29 -5.04
N LEU A 68 42.01 5.96 -5.98
CA LEU A 68 41.80 4.61 -6.46
C LEU A 68 43.06 3.98 -7.09
N ASP A 69 43.85 4.77 -7.82
CA ASP A 69 45.09 4.29 -8.43
C ASP A 69 46.15 3.92 -7.35
N VAL A 70 46.28 4.75 -6.31
CA VAL A 70 47.19 4.45 -5.19
C VAL A 70 46.71 3.19 -4.45
N TYR A 71 45.42 3.06 -4.20
CA TYR A 71 44.83 1.89 -3.58
C TYR A 71 45.10 0.59 -4.39
N ASN A 72 44.91 0.63 -5.71
CA ASN A 72 45.18 -0.51 -6.59
C ASN A 72 46.66 -0.93 -6.52
N ARG A 73 47.59 0.02 -6.54
CA ARG A 73 49.03 -0.25 -6.38
C ARG A 73 49.34 -0.87 -5.01
N VAL A 74 48.71 -0.41 -3.93
CA VAL A 74 48.84 -0.99 -2.58
C VAL A 74 48.35 -2.42 -2.58
N CYS A 75 47.20 -2.70 -3.18
CA CYS A 75 46.68 -4.06 -3.31
C CYS A 75 47.61 -4.99 -4.10
N ASP A 76 48.23 -4.49 -5.16
CA ASP A 76 49.21 -5.25 -5.96
C ASP A 76 50.50 -5.57 -5.19
N VAL A 77 50.96 -4.61 -4.36
CA VAL A 77 52.13 -4.86 -3.46
C VAL A 77 51.75 -5.92 -2.41
N GLU A 78 50.58 -5.86 -1.85
CA GLU A 78 50.10 -6.86 -0.88
C GLU A 78 50.03 -8.27 -1.50
N LYS A 79 49.46 -8.41 -2.70
CA LYS A 79 49.41 -9.70 -3.42
C LYS A 79 50.79 -10.27 -3.67
N ARG A 80 51.80 -9.40 -3.91
CA ARG A 80 53.16 -9.81 -4.20
C ARG A 80 54.00 -10.07 -2.94
N SER A 81 53.73 -9.40 -1.82
CA SER A 81 54.47 -9.61 -0.59
C SER A 81 53.76 -9.08 0.67
N ARG A 82 53.11 -9.95 1.44
CA ARG A 82 52.55 -9.63 2.75
C ARG A 82 53.56 -9.12 3.77
N ILE A 83 54.83 -9.57 3.62
CA ILE A 83 55.93 -9.13 4.50
C ILE A 83 56.26 -7.66 4.32
N LEU A 84 56.20 -7.13 3.10
CA LEU A 84 56.41 -5.70 2.83
C LEU A 84 55.31 -4.83 3.47
N MET A 85 54.09 -5.32 3.47
CA MET A 85 52.97 -4.63 4.12
C MET A 85 53.16 -4.55 5.62
N SER A 86 53.59 -5.65 6.27
CA SER A 86 53.81 -5.69 7.74
C SER A 86 54.96 -4.76 8.19
N HIS A 87 55.90 -4.43 7.32
CA HIS A 87 57.02 -3.51 7.59
C HIS A 87 56.69 -2.03 7.24
N ASN A 88 55.52 -1.77 6.65
CA ASN A 88 55.11 -0.41 6.27
C ASN A 88 53.70 -0.09 6.86
N PRO A 89 53.62 0.24 8.16
CA PRO A 89 52.32 0.48 8.84
C PRO A 89 51.47 1.57 8.18
N SER A 90 52.10 2.59 7.58
CA SER A 90 51.42 3.69 6.90
C SER A 90 50.65 3.22 5.66
N ILE A 91 51.22 2.29 4.89
CA ILE A 91 50.57 1.71 3.71
C ILE A 91 49.41 0.79 4.12
N ALA A 92 49.62 -0.01 5.15
CA ALA A 92 48.54 -0.85 5.71
C ALA A 92 47.40 -0.02 6.28
N LYS A 93 47.72 1.10 6.97
CA LYS A 93 46.73 2.05 7.47
C LYS A 93 45.96 2.70 6.33
N PHE A 94 46.67 3.22 5.30
CA PHE A 94 46.01 3.80 4.12
C PHE A 94 45.01 2.83 3.48
N LYS A 95 45.41 1.56 3.28
CA LYS A 95 44.52 0.55 2.74
C LYS A 95 43.25 0.36 3.61
N TYR A 96 43.48 0.20 4.91
CA TYR A 96 42.36 0.06 5.87
C TYR A 96 41.46 1.29 5.86
N ASP A 97 42.02 2.49 5.91
CA ASP A 97 41.26 3.74 5.89
C ASP A 97 40.50 3.92 4.58
N PHE A 98 41.09 3.54 3.42
CA PHE A 98 40.42 3.62 2.12
C PHE A 98 39.24 2.66 2.02
N GLU A 99 39.40 1.41 2.50
CA GLU A 99 38.33 0.43 2.57
C GLU A 99 37.19 0.85 3.55
N ASN A 100 37.50 1.70 4.53
CA ASN A 100 36.55 2.24 5.52
C ASN A 100 36.27 3.74 5.32
N LEU A 101 36.55 4.30 4.13
CA LEU A 101 36.47 5.74 3.88
C LEU A 101 35.05 6.31 4.16
N ASP A 102 34.01 5.57 3.86
CA ASP A 102 32.64 5.99 4.18
C ASP A 102 32.46 6.22 5.68
N GLY A 103 32.99 5.34 6.53
CA GLY A 103 32.95 5.50 7.98
C GLY A 103 33.78 6.69 8.48
N ILE A 104 34.91 6.98 7.83
CA ILE A 104 35.75 8.16 8.14
C ILE A 104 34.99 9.45 7.78
N VAL A 105 34.39 9.49 6.58
CA VAL A 105 33.57 10.62 6.13
C VAL A 105 32.36 10.82 7.03
N ASP A 106 31.69 9.76 7.43
CA ASP A 106 30.54 9.83 8.34
C ASP A 106 30.95 10.37 9.72
N ALA A 107 32.12 9.97 10.24
CA ALA A 107 32.65 10.51 11.49
C ALA A 107 32.99 12.01 11.36
N HIS A 108 33.59 12.42 10.25
CA HIS A 108 33.88 13.84 9.93
C HIS A 108 32.57 14.65 9.84
N ASN A 109 31.58 14.15 9.08
CA ASN A 109 30.28 14.81 8.93
C ASN A 109 29.53 14.94 10.26
N ASN A 110 29.68 13.96 11.15
CA ASN A 110 29.09 14.03 12.49
C ASN A 110 29.74 15.14 13.32
N ARG A 111 31.08 15.29 13.27
CA ARG A 111 31.79 16.42 13.93
C ARG A 111 31.32 17.75 13.34
N PHE A 112 31.24 17.87 12.02
CA PHE A 112 30.69 19.05 11.35
C PHE A 112 29.30 19.41 11.86
N LYS A 113 28.37 18.43 11.93
CA LYS A 113 27.04 18.67 12.47
C LYS A 113 27.07 19.17 13.91
N ASP A 114 27.91 18.57 14.77
CA ASP A 114 28.04 18.97 16.17
C ASP A 114 28.61 20.40 16.31
N ASP A 115 29.52 20.79 15.44
CA ASP A 115 30.05 22.17 15.38
C ASP A 115 28.98 23.17 14.96
N LYS A 116 28.18 22.84 13.91
CA LYS A 116 27.05 23.68 13.45
C LYS A 116 25.94 23.80 14.48
N LEU A 117 25.67 22.75 15.24
CA LEU A 117 24.72 22.81 16.35
C LEU A 117 25.16 23.75 17.45
N ARG A 118 26.46 23.78 17.78
CA ARG A 118 27.03 24.72 18.75
C ARG A 118 27.06 26.15 18.21
N GLU A 119 27.49 26.35 16.98
CA GLU A 119 27.55 27.65 16.30
C GLU A 119 26.20 28.35 16.22
N HIS A 120 25.14 27.56 15.89
CA HIS A 120 23.82 28.10 15.63
C HIS A 120 22.80 27.82 16.76
N LYS A 121 23.28 27.50 17.96
CA LYS A 121 22.39 27.18 19.12
C LYS A 121 21.32 28.25 19.34
N ALA A 122 21.71 29.52 19.41
CA ALA A 122 20.79 30.63 19.64
C ALA A 122 19.70 30.74 18.54
N PHE A 123 20.07 30.45 17.29
CA PHE A 123 19.11 30.38 16.17
C PHE A 123 18.08 29.30 16.41
N PHE A 124 18.49 28.07 16.73
CA PHE A 124 17.58 26.93 16.93
C PHE A 124 16.69 27.09 18.17
N ASP A 125 17.17 27.85 19.17
CA ASP A 125 16.40 28.13 20.38
C ASP A 125 15.27 29.15 20.13
N THR A 126 15.35 30.00 19.06
CA THR A 126 14.47 31.16 18.85
C THR A 126 13.78 31.20 17.48
N VAL A 127 14.14 30.33 16.56
CA VAL A 127 13.63 30.36 15.16
C VAL A 127 12.14 30.03 15.07
N LEU A 128 11.60 29.28 16.03
CA LEU A 128 10.17 28.98 16.19
C LEU A 128 9.67 29.43 17.58
N ALA A 129 8.36 29.40 17.75
CA ALA A 129 7.74 29.71 19.05
C ALA A 129 8.21 28.81 20.20
N TYR A 130 8.62 27.58 19.87
CA TYR A 130 9.26 26.63 20.80
C TYR A 130 10.60 26.20 20.22
N PRO A 131 11.62 26.00 21.07
CA PRO A 131 12.94 25.51 20.64
C PRO A 131 12.82 24.17 19.90
N LEU A 132 13.60 24.03 18.83
CA LEU A 132 13.75 22.75 18.16
C LEU A 132 14.53 21.78 19.06
N ASP A 133 14.18 20.48 19.04
CA ASP A 133 14.95 19.47 19.75
C ASP A 133 16.24 19.08 19.01
N ASP A 134 17.13 18.32 19.67
CA ASP A 134 18.44 17.99 19.11
C ASP A 134 18.35 17.13 17.85
N GLN A 135 17.35 16.22 17.73
CA GLN A 135 17.15 15.39 16.56
C GLN A 135 16.67 16.24 15.37
N GLN A 136 15.73 17.16 15.61
CA GLN A 136 15.28 18.13 14.61
C GLN A 136 16.45 19.01 14.12
N ARG A 137 17.21 19.60 15.05
CA ARG A 137 18.37 20.44 14.73
C ARG A 137 19.40 19.67 13.89
N ARG A 138 19.70 18.42 14.28
CA ARG A 138 20.68 17.58 13.59
C ARG A 138 20.29 17.28 12.15
N SER A 139 18.99 17.02 11.90
CA SER A 139 18.47 16.85 10.54
C SER A 139 18.59 18.14 9.70
N ILE A 140 18.38 19.30 10.32
CA ILE A 140 18.42 20.61 9.67
C ILE A 140 19.81 20.97 9.18
N VAL A 141 20.85 20.73 10.00
CA VAL A 141 22.23 21.06 9.63
C VAL A 141 22.86 20.08 8.66
N SER A 142 22.20 18.99 8.33
CA SER A 142 22.66 18.04 7.32
C SER A 142 22.77 18.71 5.96
N GLU A 143 23.92 18.52 5.30
CA GLU A 143 24.22 19.02 3.95
C GLU A 143 24.42 17.88 2.94
N GLU A 144 24.03 16.63 3.32
CA GLU A 144 24.04 15.51 2.39
C GLU A 144 23.06 15.78 1.24
N GLN A 145 23.43 15.32 0.05
CA GLN A 145 22.59 15.50 -1.14
C GLN A 145 21.20 14.90 -1.00
N ASN A 146 21.10 13.75 -0.31
CA ASN A 146 19.84 13.13 0.02
C ASN A 146 19.71 13.02 1.54
N CYS A 147 18.70 13.67 2.08
CA CYS A 147 18.38 13.60 3.50
C CYS A 147 16.96 13.04 3.67
N LEU A 148 16.85 11.95 4.39
CA LEU A 148 15.56 11.39 4.79
C LEU A 148 15.35 11.58 6.29
N VAL A 149 14.29 12.27 6.66
CA VAL A 149 13.88 12.49 8.04
C VAL A 149 12.71 11.55 8.35
N VAL A 150 13.03 10.48 9.04
CA VAL A 150 12.05 9.49 9.51
C VAL A 150 11.47 9.99 10.83
N SER A 151 10.22 10.37 10.82
CA SER A 151 9.53 10.97 11.95
C SER A 151 8.50 10.03 12.56
N SER A 152 7.91 10.44 13.67
CA SER A 152 6.76 9.78 14.29
C SER A 152 5.53 10.69 14.33
N ALA A 153 4.37 10.15 14.72
CA ALA A 153 3.17 10.94 14.89
C ALA A 153 3.37 12.01 15.99
N GLY A 154 3.08 13.27 15.65
CA GLY A 154 3.22 14.37 16.61
C GLY A 154 4.65 14.81 16.92
N SER A 155 5.65 14.39 16.14
CA SER A 155 7.06 14.71 16.36
C SER A 155 7.50 16.09 15.84
N GLY A 156 6.61 16.89 15.30
CA GLY A 156 6.96 18.20 14.77
C GLY A 156 7.60 18.17 13.39
N LYS A 157 7.18 17.28 12.50
CA LYS A 157 7.60 17.24 11.08
C LYS A 157 7.62 18.62 10.44
N THR A 158 6.50 19.33 10.50
CA THR A 158 6.35 20.68 9.94
C THR A 158 7.33 21.66 10.58
N SER A 159 7.58 21.57 11.88
CA SER A 159 8.58 22.40 12.57
C SER A 159 10.00 22.17 12.06
N SER A 160 10.35 20.93 11.76
CA SER A 160 11.66 20.61 11.15
C SER A 160 11.79 21.19 9.74
N ILE A 161 10.70 21.13 8.94
CA ILE A 161 10.68 21.75 7.60
C ILE A 161 10.83 23.27 7.69
N VAL A 162 10.06 23.94 8.57
CA VAL A 162 10.18 25.38 8.79
C VAL A 162 11.58 25.74 9.27
N GLY A 163 12.11 25.01 10.25
CA GLY A 163 13.48 25.20 10.75
C GLY A 163 14.55 25.02 9.66
N LYS A 164 14.38 24.02 8.75
CA LYS A 164 15.28 23.82 7.60
C LYS A 164 15.25 25.00 6.64
N VAL A 165 14.08 25.47 6.26
CA VAL A 165 13.91 26.61 5.36
C VAL A 165 14.52 27.87 5.97
N GLU A 166 14.23 28.17 7.23
CA GLU A 166 14.80 29.34 7.91
C GLU A 166 16.32 29.25 8.04
N TYR A 167 16.85 28.05 8.30
CA TYR A 167 18.31 27.82 8.29
C TYR A 167 18.94 28.07 6.94
N LEU A 168 18.31 27.58 5.85
CA LEU A 168 18.79 27.80 4.48
C LEU A 168 18.80 29.30 4.13
N ILE A 169 17.75 30.03 4.49
CA ILE A 169 17.64 31.47 4.20
C ILE A 169 18.60 32.29 5.08
N GLN A 170 18.54 32.13 6.42
CA GLN A 170 19.24 33.02 7.36
C GLN A 170 20.71 32.67 7.58
N LYS A 171 21.09 31.38 7.44
CA LYS A 171 22.45 30.91 7.72
C LYS A 171 23.23 30.51 6.47
N LYS A 172 22.56 29.97 5.46
CA LYS A 172 23.15 29.60 4.17
C LYS A 172 22.97 30.66 3.09
N HIS A 173 22.19 31.71 3.35
CA HIS A 173 21.88 32.81 2.45
C HIS A 173 21.31 32.37 1.08
N ILE A 174 20.56 31.25 1.10
CA ILE A 174 19.85 30.76 -0.09
C ILE A 174 18.62 31.63 -0.29
N ARG A 175 18.41 32.09 -1.53
CA ARG A 175 17.24 32.88 -1.87
C ARG A 175 15.95 32.04 -1.79
N PRO A 176 14.84 32.57 -1.25
CA PRO A 176 13.59 31.84 -1.10
C PRO A 176 13.10 31.16 -2.39
N GLU A 177 13.29 31.80 -3.56
CA GLU A 177 12.86 31.26 -4.85
C GLU A 177 13.64 30.02 -5.30
N ARG A 178 14.79 29.78 -4.67
CA ARG A 178 15.63 28.59 -4.93
C ARG A 178 15.33 27.42 -4.01
N ILE A 179 14.33 27.56 -3.14
CA ILE A 179 13.83 26.50 -2.26
C ILE A 179 12.47 26.05 -2.78
N LEU A 180 12.39 24.79 -3.19
CA LEU A 180 11.12 24.17 -3.64
C LEU A 180 10.49 23.39 -2.48
N LEU A 181 9.29 23.76 -2.10
CA LEU A 181 8.50 23.06 -1.09
C LEU A 181 7.38 22.28 -1.73
N ILE A 182 7.35 20.97 -1.51
CA ILE A 182 6.31 20.10 -2.04
C ILE A 182 5.60 19.38 -0.88
N SER A 183 4.27 19.36 -0.92
CA SER A 183 3.45 18.60 0.02
C SER A 183 2.39 17.76 -0.72
N TYR A 184 1.82 16.78 -0.02
CA TYR A 184 0.85 15.88 -0.63
C TYR A 184 -0.52 16.54 -0.85
N THR A 185 -0.95 17.43 0.06
CA THR A 185 -2.28 18.05 0.02
C THR A 185 -2.22 19.56 -0.12
N HIS A 186 -3.25 20.14 -0.75
CA HIS A 186 -3.39 21.61 -0.84
C HIS A 186 -3.41 22.28 0.53
N LYS A 187 -4.04 21.66 1.54
CA LYS A 187 -4.10 22.19 2.90
C LYS A 187 -2.69 22.26 3.52
N ALA A 188 -1.92 21.19 3.42
CA ALA A 188 -0.56 21.17 3.97
C ALA A 188 0.38 22.14 3.21
N ALA A 189 0.28 22.23 1.89
CA ALA A 189 1.03 23.20 1.10
C ALA A 189 0.70 24.65 1.48
N ALA A 190 -0.57 24.95 1.72
CA ALA A 190 -1.03 26.27 2.18
C ALA A 190 -0.51 26.58 3.60
N GLU A 191 -0.61 25.61 4.53
CA GLU A 191 -0.08 25.75 5.89
C GLU A 191 1.43 26.02 5.91
N LEU A 192 2.20 25.30 5.09
CA LEU A 192 3.63 25.56 4.94
C LEU A 192 3.90 26.99 4.44
N THR A 193 3.14 27.46 3.45
CA THR A 193 3.26 28.83 2.93
C THR A 193 2.95 29.88 4.00
N GLU A 194 1.90 29.66 4.79
CA GLU A 194 1.47 30.58 5.85
C GLU A 194 2.51 30.68 6.98
N ARG A 195 3.10 29.53 7.35
CA ARG A 195 4.12 29.49 8.42
C ARG A 195 5.46 30.11 8.03
N MET A 196 5.72 30.31 6.73
CA MET A 196 6.97 30.83 6.20
C MET A 196 6.72 31.98 5.20
N PRO A 197 6.37 33.18 5.69
CA PRO A 197 5.94 34.31 4.86
C PRO A 197 7.12 35.02 4.18
N HIS A 198 7.97 34.27 3.45
CA HIS A 198 9.06 34.85 2.66
C HIS A 198 8.59 35.12 1.23
N PRO A 199 8.85 36.33 0.68
CA PRO A 199 8.55 36.63 -0.71
C PRO A 199 9.22 35.64 -1.66
N GLY A 200 8.46 35.08 -2.59
CA GLY A 200 8.96 34.10 -3.56
C GLY A 200 8.94 32.64 -3.08
N LEU A 201 8.78 32.37 -1.78
CA LEU A 201 8.62 31.02 -1.22
C LEU A 201 7.14 30.66 -1.14
N ARG A 202 6.78 29.48 -1.63
CA ARG A 202 5.43 28.90 -1.45
C ARG A 202 5.45 27.40 -1.53
N GLY A 203 4.51 26.76 -0.83
CA GLY A 203 4.29 25.34 -0.91
C GLY A 203 3.50 24.95 -2.16
N TYR A 204 3.88 23.86 -2.78
CA TYR A 204 3.21 23.26 -3.93
C TYR A 204 2.65 21.89 -3.58
N THR A 205 1.58 21.49 -4.26
CA THR A 205 1.32 20.07 -4.46
C THR A 205 2.03 19.61 -5.73
N PHE A 206 2.32 18.28 -5.83
CA PHE A 206 2.91 17.73 -7.06
C PHE A 206 2.15 18.13 -8.32
N HIS A 207 0.83 18.01 -8.31
CA HIS A 207 -0.02 18.36 -9.46
C HIS A 207 0.04 19.86 -9.79
N LYS A 208 0.05 20.74 -8.78
CA LYS A 208 0.15 22.19 -9.01
C LYS A 208 1.51 22.56 -9.60
N LEU A 209 2.59 21.98 -9.09
CA LEU A 209 3.93 22.17 -9.63
C LEU A 209 4.02 21.68 -11.09
N ALA A 210 3.51 20.46 -11.36
CA ALA A 210 3.47 19.90 -12.70
C ALA A 210 2.70 20.79 -13.68
N LEU A 211 1.53 21.27 -13.27
CA LEU A 211 0.71 22.19 -14.06
C LEU A 211 1.45 23.50 -14.37
N ASP A 212 2.13 24.08 -13.39
CA ASP A 212 2.87 25.34 -13.57
C ASP A 212 4.07 25.14 -14.51
N ILE A 213 4.81 24.03 -14.42
CA ILE A 213 5.90 23.67 -15.32
C ILE A 213 5.40 23.50 -16.75
N ILE A 214 4.32 22.72 -16.94
CA ILE A 214 3.74 22.52 -18.28
C ILE A 214 3.27 23.86 -18.86
N SER A 215 2.56 24.65 -18.08
CA SER A 215 2.03 25.94 -18.53
C SER A 215 3.14 26.93 -18.91
N ALA A 216 4.24 26.94 -18.16
CA ALA A 216 5.37 27.81 -18.42
C ALA A 216 6.16 27.41 -19.68
N GLN A 217 6.36 26.10 -19.90
CA GLN A 217 7.17 25.61 -21.02
C GLN A 217 6.39 25.49 -22.31
N SER A 218 5.13 25.03 -22.28
CA SER A 218 4.26 24.89 -23.47
C SER A 218 3.55 26.18 -23.87
N LYS A 219 3.61 27.23 -23.03
CA LYS A 219 2.86 28.50 -23.19
C LYS A 219 1.35 28.30 -23.30
N CYS A 220 0.85 27.15 -22.94
CA CYS A 220 -0.56 26.78 -22.95
C CYS A 220 -0.89 26.01 -21.67
N LYS A 221 -1.97 26.36 -21.01
CA LYS A 221 -2.46 25.60 -19.86
C LYS A 221 -3.19 24.36 -20.36
N PRO A 222 -2.80 23.15 -19.93
CA PRO A 222 -3.49 21.92 -20.34
C PRO A 222 -4.93 21.92 -19.82
N SER A 223 -5.84 21.36 -20.62
CA SER A 223 -7.22 21.13 -20.21
C SER A 223 -7.26 19.87 -19.35
N ILE A 224 -7.72 20.03 -18.10
CA ILE A 224 -7.75 18.91 -17.12
C ILE A 224 -9.13 18.25 -17.21
N CYS A 225 -9.14 16.93 -17.16
CA CYS A 225 -10.36 16.14 -17.00
C CYS A 225 -10.71 16.06 -15.50
N ASP A 226 -11.59 16.94 -15.04
CA ASP A 226 -11.97 17.03 -13.62
C ASP A 226 -12.92 15.91 -13.18
N ASN A 227 -13.66 15.32 -14.12
CA ASN A 227 -14.63 14.25 -13.84
C ASN A 227 -14.30 12.99 -14.63
N THR A 228 -13.28 12.29 -14.16
CA THR A 228 -12.86 11.01 -14.74
C THR A 228 -13.94 9.93 -14.59
N ASP A 229 -14.72 9.94 -13.51
CA ASP A 229 -15.80 8.98 -13.28
C ASP A 229 -16.84 9.05 -14.41
N ALA A 230 -17.23 10.24 -14.84
CA ALA A 230 -18.15 10.40 -15.97
C ALA A 230 -17.57 9.83 -17.28
N VAL A 231 -16.25 9.93 -17.47
CA VAL A 231 -15.58 9.33 -18.63
C VAL A 231 -15.68 7.81 -18.59
N PHE A 232 -15.44 7.18 -17.43
CA PHE A 232 -15.56 5.72 -17.28
C PHE A 232 -16.99 5.23 -17.45
N VAL A 233 -18.00 5.98 -16.96
CA VAL A 233 -19.41 5.66 -17.24
C VAL A 233 -19.69 5.72 -18.76
N ARG A 234 -19.18 6.72 -19.46
CA ARG A 234 -19.33 6.82 -20.92
C ARG A 234 -18.66 5.66 -21.65
N ILE A 235 -17.44 5.32 -21.26
CA ILE A 235 -16.69 4.17 -21.83
C ILE A 235 -17.46 2.88 -21.64
N TYR A 236 -17.94 2.62 -20.42
CA TYR A 236 -18.75 1.43 -20.15
C TYR A 236 -19.96 1.37 -21.08
N ARG A 237 -20.72 2.46 -21.22
CA ARG A 237 -21.89 2.53 -22.12
C ARG A 237 -21.50 2.29 -23.57
N GLU A 238 -20.43 2.91 -24.06
CA GLU A 238 -19.95 2.70 -25.42
C GLU A 238 -19.57 1.23 -25.67
N LEU A 239 -18.78 0.64 -24.77
CA LEU A 239 -18.35 -0.75 -24.88
C LEU A 239 -19.50 -1.74 -24.72
N ALA A 240 -20.49 -1.42 -23.88
CA ALA A 240 -21.70 -2.22 -23.69
C ALA A 240 -22.61 -2.28 -24.94
N HIS A 241 -22.42 -1.44 -25.94
CA HIS A 241 -23.09 -1.57 -27.23
C HIS A 241 -22.42 -2.62 -28.15
N ASN A 242 -21.19 -3.07 -27.83
CA ASN A 242 -20.49 -4.08 -28.57
C ASN A 242 -20.89 -5.48 -28.09
N ALA A 243 -21.45 -6.33 -28.96
CA ALA A 243 -21.94 -7.65 -28.62
C ALA A 243 -20.83 -8.59 -28.07
N ASP A 244 -19.61 -8.49 -28.61
CA ASP A 244 -18.48 -9.31 -28.14
C ASP A 244 -18.05 -8.88 -26.74
N TYR A 245 -18.05 -7.58 -26.46
CA TYR A 245 -17.71 -7.08 -25.11
C TYR A 245 -18.80 -7.46 -24.11
N ARG A 246 -20.10 -7.38 -24.45
CA ARG A 246 -21.19 -7.87 -23.61
C ARG A 246 -21.01 -9.34 -23.26
N LYS A 247 -20.67 -10.16 -24.25
CA LYS A 247 -20.37 -11.58 -24.02
C LYS A 247 -19.20 -11.77 -23.04
N CYS A 248 -18.14 -11.00 -23.19
CA CYS A 248 -17.02 -11.02 -22.23
C CYS A 248 -17.46 -10.59 -20.82
N LEU A 249 -18.33 -9.61 -20.67
CA LEU A 249 -18.84 -9.20 -19.36
C LEU A 249 -19.73 -10.28 -18.74
N VAL A 250 -20.57 -10.95 -19.52
CA VAL A 250 -21.37 -12.10 -19.03
C VAL A 250 -20.43 -13.19 -18.48
N GLU A 251 -19.39 -13.56 -19.24
CA GLU A 251 -18.39 -14.54 -18.81
C GLU A 251 -17.62 -14.06 -17.55
N TYR A 252 -17.23 -12.79 -17.52
CA TYR A 252 -16.58 -12.19 -16.35
C TYR A 252 -17.40 -12.34 -15.07
N PHE A 253 -18.68 -11.93 -15.10
CA PHE A 253 -19.55 -12.00 -13.93
C PHE A 253 -19.92 -13.44 -13.54
N ALA A 254 -20.06 -14.33 -14.53
CA ALA A 254 -20.39 -15.73 -14.28
C ALA A 254 -19.23 -16.51 -13.66
N ASP A 255 -18.00 -16.36 -14.21
CA ASP A 255 -16.90 -17.26 -13.90
C ASP A 255 -15.76 -16.62 -13.12
N TYR A 256 -15.56 -15.31 -13.27
CA TYR A 256 -14.33 -14.64 -12.79
C TYR A 256 -14.55 -13.53 -11.76
N SER A 257 -15.76 -13.00 -11.61
CA SER A 257 -16.04 -11.94 -10.65
C SER A 257 -16.10 -12.48 -9.23
N ASP A 258 -15.10 -12.13 -8.42
CA ASP A 258 -15.12 -12.33 -6.96
C ASP A 258 -15.55 -11.04 -6.23
N LEU A 259 -16.03 -10.05 -6.96
CA LEU A 259 -16.52 -8.81 -6.36
C LEU A 259 -17.56 -9.20 -5.33
N MET A 260 -17.32 -8.84 -4.07
CA MET A 260 -18.35 -8.84 -3.06
C MET A 260 -19.37 -7.79 -3.53
N GLU A 261 -20.44 -8.27 -4.14
CA GLU A 261 -21.50 -7.46 -4.74
C GLU A 261 -22.44 -6.87 -3.67
N LEU A 262 -21.88 -6.64 -2.47
CA LEU A 262 -22.59 -5.89 -1.46
C LEU A 262 -22.52 -4.43 -1.85
N ASP A 263 -23.66 -3.87 -2.18
CA ASP A 263 -23.79 -2.44 -2.40
C ASP A 263 -23.49 -1.67 -1.09
N GLU A 264 -23.37 -0.35 -1.16
CA GLU A 264 -23.17 0.47 0.05
C GLU A 264 -24.32 0.30 1.05
N ASP A 265 -25.54 0.06 0.55
CA ASP A 265 -26.73 -0.22 1.39
C ASP A 265 -26.64 -1.60 2.05
N GLU A 266 -26.14 -2.61 1.37
CA GLU A 266 -25.93 -3.94 1.95
C GLU A 266 -24.74 -3.98 2.90
N LYS A 267 -23.64 -3.30 2.59
CA LYS A 267 -22.54 -3.09 3.51
C LYS A 267 -23.06 -2.39 4.78
N SER A 268 -23.85 -1.34 4.61
CA SER A 268 -24.49 -0.62 5.72
C SER A 268 -25.44 -1.53 6.50
N LYS A 269 -26.25 -2.37 5.85
CA LYS A 269 -27.13 -3.36 6.49
C LYS A 269 -26.32 -4.41 7.27
N ASN A 270 -25.20 -4.89 6.73
CA ASN A 270 -24.36 -5.87 7.42
C ASN A 270 -23.62 -5.26 8.61
N VAL A 271 -23.09 -4.03 8.48
CA VAL A 271 -22.53 -3.29 9.63
C VAL A 271 -23.59 -3.06 10.68
N ARG A 272 -24.81 -2.67 10.28
CA ARG A 272 -25.94 -2.53 11.19
C ARG A 272 -26.27 -3.84 11.92
N ARG A 273 -26.31 -4.99 11.22
CA ARG A 273 -26.52 -6.29 11.84
C ARG A 273 -25.43 -6.63 12.84
N LEU A 274 -24.15 -6.39 12.48
CA LEU A 274 -23.03 -6.59 13.39
C LEU A 274 -23.11 -5.67 14.62
N GLN A 275 -23.45 -4.40 14.43
CA GLN A 275 -23.62 -3.44 15.52
C GLN A 275 -24.79 -3.80 16.46
N LEU A 276 -25.84 -4.41 15.92
CA LEU A 276 -26.95 -4.97 16.69
C LEU A 276 -26.64 -6.37 17.25
N GLY A 277 -25.44 -6.89 16.95
CA GLY A 277 -25.00 -8.20 17.40
C GLY A 277 -25.64 -9.35 16.63
N GLU A 278 -26.16 -9.12 15.44
CA GLU A 278 -26.65 -10.15 14.51
C GLU A 278 -25.49 -10.71 13.67
N SER A 279 -25.63 -11.91 13.12
CA SER A 279 -24.66 -12.47 12.20
C SER A 279 -24.60 -11.67 10.91
N ALA A 280 -23.41 -11.48 10.35
CA ALA A 280 -23.25 -10.93 9.00
C ALA A 280 -24.01 -11.79 7.98
N GLY A 281 -24.54 -11.16 6.93
CA GLY A 281 -25.18 -11.87 5.82
C GLY A 281 -24.23 -12.81 5.08
N ARG A 282 -24.78 -13.64 4.20
CA ARG A 282 -24.02 -14.54 3.32
C ARG A 282 -23.09 -13.75 2.41
N GLN A 283 -21.97 -14.36 2.02
CA GLN A 283 -20.88 -13.63 1.34
C GLN A 283 -21.14 -13.33 -0.14
N TYR A 284 -22.02 -14.13 -0.81
CA TYR A 284 -22.21 -14.03 -2.26
C TYR A 284 -23.66 -13.75 -2.60
N CYS A 285 -23.88 -12.75 -3.45
CA CYS A 285 -25.16 -12.52 -4.09
C CYS A 285 -25.19 -13.27 -5.43
N ALA A 286 -26.26 -14.01 -5.71
CA ALA A 286 -26.45 -14.64 -7.01
C ALA A 286 -26.66 -13.57 -8.08
N LEU A 287 -26.27 -13.87 -9.33
CA LEU A 287 -26.43 -12.93 -10.45
C LEU A 287 -27.89 -12.67 -10.81
N PHE A 288 -28.77 -13.60 -10.43
CA PHE A 288 -30.17 -13.55 -10.80
C PHE A 288 -31.07 -13.87 -9.58
N PRO A 289 -32.27 -13.27 -9.52
CA PRO A 289 -33.25 -13.61 -8.52
C PRO A 289 -33.75 -15.04 -8.72
N ASP A 290 -34.42 -15.58 -7.70
CA ASP A 290 -35.16 -16.84 -7.80
C ASP A 290 -36.48 -16.66 -8.64
N MET A 291 -37.21 -17.74 -8.81
CA MET A 291 -38.48 -17.72 -9.57
C MET A 291 -39.56 -16.82 -8.96
N ASP A 292 -39.47 -16.47 -7.71
CA ASP A 292 -40.38 -15.55 -7.03
C ASP A 292 -39.91 -14.09 -7.09
N GLY A 293 -38.75 -13.81 -7.74
CA GLY A 293 -38.16 -12.50 -7.86
C GLY A 293 -37.36 -12.07 -6.62
N ASN A 294 -37.09 -12.97 -5.67
CA ASN A 294 -36.29 -12.66 -4.48
C ASN A 294 -34.82 -12.68 -4.79
N GLU A 295 -34.08 -11.71 -4.23
CA GLU A 295 -32.63 -11.71 -4.28
C GLU A 295 -32.04 -12.91 -3.53
N VAL A 296 -31.16 -13.65 -4.19
CA VAL A 296 -30.60 -14.90 -3.68
C VAL A 296 -29.19 -14.67 -3.15
N HIS A 297 -29.00 -14.92 -1.86
CA HIS A 297 -27.70 -14.89 -1.21
C HIS A 297 -27.21 -16.33 -0.96
N VAL A 298 -26.14 -16.71 -1.63
CA VAL A 298 -25.57 -18.06 -1.59
C VAL A 298 -24.37 -18.17 -0.67
N ARG A 299 -23.99 -19.39 -0.30
CA ARG A 299 -22.90 -19.66 0.65
C ARG A 299 -21.53 -19.80 -0.02
N SER A 300 -21.50 -20.10 -1.31
CA SER A 300 -20.25 -20.34 -2.04
C SER A 300 -20.26 -19.74 -3.45
N GLY A 301 -19.05 -19.51 -4.01
CA GLY A 301 -18.91 -19.09 -5.40
C GLY A 301 -19.39 -20.14 -6.41
N GLU A 302 -19.34 -21.43 -6.05
CA GLU A 302 -19.84 -22.51 -6.91
C GLU A 302 -21.37 -22.54 -6.94
N GLU A 303 -22.04 -22.29 -5.82
CA GLU A 303 -23.50 -22.10 -5.81
C GLU A 303 -23.93 -20.87 -6.64
N LYS A 304 -23.16 -19.78 -6.60
CA LYS A 304 -23.36 -18.62 -7.49
C LYS A 304 -23.31 -19.04 -8.97
N LYS A 305 -22.34 -19.88 -9.34
CA LYS A 305 -22.23 -20.42 -10.70
C LYS A 305 -23.41 -21.34 -11.05
N ILE A 306 -23.93 -22.10 -10.10
CA ILE A 306 -25.13 -22.94 -10.33
C ILE A 306 -26.36 -22.07 -10.63
N CYS A 307 -26.58 -20.99 -9.87
CA CYS A 307 -27.61 -20.01 -10.16
C CYS A 307 -27.49 -19.48 -11.60
N PHE A 308 -26.28 -19.10 -12.00
CA PHE A 308 -26.02 -18.65 -13.36
C PHE A 308 -26.33 -19.74 -14.40
N LEU A 309 -25.87 -20.97 -14.19
CA LEU A 309 -26.11 -22.09 -15.11
C LEU A 309 -27.60 -22.40 -15.27
N LEU A 310 -28.36 -22.48 -14.17
CA LEU A 310 -29.81 -22.70 -14.20
C LEU A 310 -30.51 -21.59 -15.00
N THR A 311 -30.22 -20.32 -14.68
CA THR A 311 -30.81 -19.18 -15.41
C THR A 311 -30.41 -19.17 -16.87
N SER A 312 -29.13 -19.47 -17.20
CA SER A 312 -28.64 -19.51 -18.59
C SER A 312 -29.30 -20.64 -19.41
N LEU A 313 -29.82 -21.68 -18.75
CA LEU A 313 -30.56 -22.76 -19.35
C LEU A 313 -32.08 -22.50 -19.33
N GLY A 314 -32.54 -21.35 -18.84
CA GLY A 314 -33.92 -20.95 -18.73
C GLY A 314 -34.72 -21.82 -17.75
N VAL A 315 -34.06 -22.28 -16.68
CA VAL A 315 -34.64 -23.16 -15.66
C VAL A 315 -34.93 -22.35 -14.41
N ASP A 316 -36.19 -22.38 -13.98
CA ASP A 316 -36.67 -21.73 -12.76
C ASP A 316 -36.27 -22.51 -11.51
N PHE A 317 -35.81 -21.81 -10.47
CA PHE A 317 -35.38 -22.44 -9.22
C PHE A 317 -35.76 -21.60 -7.99
N ARG A 318 -35.76 -22.25 -6.82
CA ARG A 318 -35.72 -21.61 -5.49
C ARG A 318 -34.46 -22.07 -4.74
N TYR A 319 -33.87 -21.19 -4.00
CA TYR A 319 -32.68 -21.46 -3.20
C TYR A 319 -33.09 -21.79 -1.76
N GLU A 320 -32.56 -22.92 -1.20
CA GLU A 320 -32.85 -23.41 0.16
C GLU A 320 -34.34 -23.44 0.53
N GLU A 321 -35.19 -23.80 -0.42
CA GLU A 321 -36.58 -24.06 -0.12
C GLU A 321 -36.72 -25.27 0.82
N PRO A 322 -37.60 -25.25 1.84
CA PRO A 322 -37.81 -26.44 2.67
C PRO A 322 -38.21 -27.64 1.83
N TYR A 323 -37.59 -28.79 2.10
CA TYR A 323 -37.92 -30.04 1.45
C TYR A 323 -39.41 -30.39 1.71
N GLU A 324 -40.11 -30.89 0.71
CA GLU A 324 -41.55 -31.12 0.76
C GLU A 324 -42.00 -32.19 1.80
N HIS A 325 -41.09 -33.04 2.24
CA HIS A 325 -41.36 -34.04 3.26
C HIS A 325 -40.71 -33.63 4.59
N GLN A 326 -41.39 -33.94 5.70
CA GLN A 326 -40.84 -33.73 7.04
C GLN A 326 -39.79 -34.81 7.32
N VAL A 327 -38.54 -34.38 7.48
CA VAL A 327 -37.40 -35.29 7.68
C VAL A 327 -36.52 -34.87 8.89
N ALA A 328 -36.98 -33.89 9.67
CA ALA A 328 -36.32 -33.54 10.92
C ALA A 328 -36.41 -34.69 11.92
N ASP A 329 -35.29 -35.01 12.55
CA ASP A 329 -35.18 -36.01 13.61
C ASP A 329 -34.25 -35.48 14.76
N GLU A 330 -33.86 -36.33 15.70
CA GLU A 330 -33.00 -35.95 16.82
C GLU A 330 -31.61 -35.46 16.39
N CYS A 331 -31.13 -35.89 15.21
CA CYS A 331 -29.80 -35.60 14.68
C CYS A 331 -29.82 -34.56 13.56
N HIS A 332 -30.97 -34.39 12.87
CA HIS A 332 -31.05 -33.55 11.67
C HIS A 332 -32.19 -32.54 11.78
N VAL A 333 -31.91 -31.30 11.43
CA VAL A 333 -32.94 -30.27 11.23
C VAL A 333 -33.71 -30.52 9.94
N GLN A 334 -34.85 -29.83 9.74
CA GLN A 334 -35.58 -29.91 8.50
C GLN A 334 -34.67 -29.61 7.29
N TYR A 335 -34.65 -30.55 6.35
CA TYR A 335 -33.80 -30.48 5.17
C TYR A 335 -34.21 -29.33 4.25
N ARG A 336 -33.23 -28.66 3.73
CA ARG A 336 -33.36 -27.63 2.71
C ARG A 336 -32.30 -27.91 1.64
N PRO A 337 -32.73 -28.51 0.50
CA PRO A 337 -31.83 -28.66 -0.65
C PRO A 337 -31.25 -27.31 -1.10
N ASP A 338 -30.05 -27.30 -1.64
CA ASP A 338 -29.43 -26.06 -2.13
C ASP A 338 -30.35 -25.41 -3.18
N PHE A 339 -30.90 -26.21 -4.12
CA PHE A 339 -31.82 -25.70 -5.13
C PHE A 339 -33.03 -26.66 -5.30
N SER A 340 -34.23 -26.06 -5.41
CA SER A 340 -35.44 -26.73 -5.83
C SER A 340 -35.84 -26.21 -7.22
N ILE A 341 -35.91 -27.10 -8.20
CA ILE A 341 -36.24 -26.78 -9.60
C ILE A 341 -37.71 -27.13 -9.84
N HIS A 342 -38.52 -26.15 -10.23
CA HIS A 342 -39.93 -26.28 -10.48
C HIS A 342 -40.19 -26.29 -11.99
N TYR A 343 -40.87 -27.34 -12.49
CA TYR A 343 -41.18 -27.47 -13.91
C TYR A 343 -42.52 -28.18 -14.14
N THR A 344 -42.98 -28.17 -15.37
CA THR A 344 -44.23 -28.86 -15.76
C THR A 344 -43.91 -29.95 -16.79
N ASP A 345 -44.30 -31.17 -16.48
CA ASP A 345 -44.21 -32.31 -17.40
C ASP A 345 -45.61 -32.84 -17.70
N GLY A 346 -45.97 -32.90 -18.98
CA GLY A 346 -47.31 -33.33 -19.43
C GLY A 346 -48.48 -32.58 -18.78
N GLY A 347 -48.29 -31.31 -18.40
CA GLY A 347 -49.28 -30.46 -17.70
C GLY A 347 -49.37 -30.71 -16.19
N LYS A 348 -48.49 -31.53 -15.61
CA LYS A 348 -48.41 -31.77 -14.17
C LYS A 348 -47.23 -31.00 -13.57
N PRO A 349 -47.41 -30.32 -12.42
CA PRO A 349 -46.30 -29.68 -11.73
C PRO A 349 -45.36 -30.77 -11.19
N CYS A 350 -44.07 -30.63 -11.49
CA CYS A 350 -43.00 -31.51 -11.04
C CYS A 350 -41.95 -30.72 -10.27
N ARG A 351 -41.26 -31.40 -9.36
CA ARG A 351 -40.15 -30.82 -8.59
C ARG A 351 -38.93 -31.73 -8.66
N LEU A 352 -37.79 -31.13 -8.82
CA LEU A 352 -36.48 -31.77 -8.88
C LEU A 352 -35.56 -31.01 -7.94
N TYR A 353 -34.64 -31.69 -7.28
CA TYR A 353 -33.70 -31.10 -6.33
C TYR A 353 -32.27 -31.15 -6.86
N LEU A 354 -31.47 -30.15 -6.51
CA LEU A 354 -30.06 -30.10 -6.83
C LEU A 354 -29.26 -29.74 -5.58
N GLU A 355 -28.21 -30.49 -5.34
CA GLU A 355 -27.22 -30.27 -4.28
C GLU A 355 -25.84 -30.03 -4.86
N HIS A 356 -25.13 -29.08 -4.25
CA HIS A 356 -23.74 -28.86 -4.49
C HIS A 356 -22.91 -29.44 -3.35
N PHE A 357 -22.00 -30.36 -3.65
CA PHE A 357 -21.11 -30.97 -2.69
C PHE A 357 -19.70 -30.40 -2.85
N GLY A 358 -19.19 -29.75 -1.80
CA GLY A 358 -17.86 -29.17 -1.74
C GLY A 358 -16.75 -30.21 -1.61
N VAL A 359 -16.74 -31.22 -2.48
CA VAL A 359 -15.75 -32.33 -2.48
C VAL A 359 -15.04 -32.44 -3.84
N ASP A 360 -13.81 -32.93 -3.80
CA ASP A 360 -13.02 -33.23 -4.98
C ASP A 360 -13.44 -34.55 -5.66
N GLU A 361 -12.69 -35.00 -6.68
CA GLU A 361 -12.94 -36.24 -7.42
C GLU A 361 -12.82 -37.52 -6.58
N HIS A 362 -12.16 -37.42 -5.41
CA HIS A 362 -12.00 -38.51 -4.45
C HIS A 362 -13.01 -38.43 -3.30
N GLY A 363 -13.94 -37.49 -3.33
CA GLY A 363 -14.91 -37.26 -2.28
C GLY A 363 -14.35 -36.57 -1.04
N MET A 364 -13.20 -35.91 -1.15
CA MET A 364 -12.53 -35.25 -0.03
C MET A 364 -12.87 -33.75 0.03
N VAL A 365 -13.09 -33.26 1.26
CA VAL A 365 -13.31 -31.81 1.49
C VAL A 365 -11.98 -31.04 1.41
N PRO A 366 -11.99 -29.73 1.10
CA PRO A 366 -10.82 -28.89 1.16
C PRO A 366 -10.23 -28.83 2.58
N THR A 367 -8.89 -28.75 2.69
CA THR A 367 -8.18 -28.74 3.99
C THR A 367 -8.58 -27.57 4.91
N TRP A 368 -8.96 -26.43 4.34
CA TRP A 368 -9.45 -25.27 5.11
C TRP A 368 -10.76 -25.56 5.84
N PHE A 369 -11.60 -26.42 5.29
CA PHE A 369 -12.91 -26.78 5.87
C PHE A 369 -12.76 -27.47 7.24
N ALA A 370 -11.77 -28.33 7.39
CA ALA A 370 -11.44 -28.97 8.67
C ALA A 370 -10.91 -27.94 9.68
N LYS A 371 -10.00 -27.07 9.21
CA LYS A 371 -9.35 -26.05 10.03
C LYS A 371 -10.35 -25.03 10.59
N ASP A 372 -11.29 -24.55 9.78
CA ASP A 372 -12.29 -23.57 10.19
C ASP A 372 -13.26 -24.11 11.25
N ARG A 373 -13.41 -25.44 11.32
CA ARG A 373 -14.29 -26.12 12.28
C ARG A 373 -13.57 -26.71 13.47
N GLY A 374 -12.25 -26.59 13.52
CA GLY A 374 -11.43 -27.14 14.60
C GLY A 374 -11.46 -28.69 14.67
N LEU A 375 -11.68 -29.33 13.52
CA LEU A 375 -11.74 -30.78 13.37
C LEU A 375 -10.43 -31.31 12.76
N SER A 376 -10.12 -32.59 13.00
CA SER A 376 -9.12 -33.28 12.17
C SER A 376 -9.64 -33.42 10.73
N TYR A 377 -8.70 -33.57 9.79
CA TYR A 377 -9.08 -33.68 8.37
C TYR A 377 -9.94 -34.94 8.10
N GLU A 378 -9.63 -36.04 8.79
CA GLU A 378 -10.37 -37.29 8.70
C GLU A 378 -11.80 -37.16 9.25
N GLU A 379 -11.96 -36.60 10.44
CA GLU A 379 -13.30 -36.34 11.04
C GLU A 379 -14.14 -35.38 10.17
N ALA A 380 -13.53 -34.37 9.57
CA ALA A 380 -14.21 -33.43 8.68
C ALA A 380 -14.74 -34.13 7.43
N ASN A 381 -13.94 -35.01 6.81
CA ASN A 381 -14.31 -35.80 5.65
C ASN A 381 -15.44 -36.81 6.00
N GLU A 382 -15.30 -37.54 7.10
CA GLU A 382 -16.31 -38.52 7.54
C GLU A 382 -17.65 -37.84 7.74
N ARG A 383 -17.72 -36.80 8.58
CA ARG A 383 -18.99 -36.05 8.84
C ARG A 383 -19.61 -35.46 7.58
N TYR A 384 -18.79 -34.94 6.65
CA TYR A 384 -19.31 -34.36 5.43
C TYR A 384 -19.92 -35.45 4.52
N ASN A 385 -19.24 -36.58 4.36
CA ASN A 385 -19.72 -37.71 3.55
C ASN A 385 -20.92 -38.42 4.17
N ASP A 386 -21.03 -38.48 5.50
CA ASP A 386 -22.23 -38.98 6.20
C ASP A 386 -23.43 -38.09 5.86
N GLY A 387 -23.27 -36.77 5.84
CA GLY A 387 -24.28 -35.82 5.42
C GLY A 387 -24.71 -36.03 3.96
N ILE A 388 -23.77 -36.30 3.05
CA ILE A 388 -24.09 -36.61 1.64
C ILE A 388 -24.92 -37.92 1.57
N THR A 389 -24.47 -38.93 2.29
CA THR A 389 -25.15 -40.25 2.34
C THR A 389 -26.56 -40.12 2.84
N TRP A 390 -26.77 -39.37 3.94
CA TRP A 390 -28.11 -39.11 4.49
C TRP A 390 -29.02 -38.41 3.49
N LYS A 391 -28.54 -37.36 2.79
CA LYS A 391 -29.32 -36.65 1.76
C LYS A 391 -29.76 -37.61 0.64
N ARG A 392 -28.87 -38.46 0.17
CA ARG A 392 -29.18 -39.49 -0.85
C ARG A 392 -30.24 -40.49 -0.38
N GLU A 393 -30.15 -40.93 0.87
CA GLU A 393 -31.13 -41.83 1.48
C GLU A 393 -32.50 -41.19 1.63
N VAL A 394 -32.56 -39.90 2.01
CA VAL A 394 -33.79 -39.13 2.07
C VAL A 394 -34.50 -39.11 0.69
N HIS A 395 -33.79 -38.73 -0.36
CA HIS A 395 -34.36 -38.69 -1.71
C HIS A 395 -34.80 -40.08 -2.21
N LYS A 396 -34.02 -41.12 -1.90
CA LYS A 396 -34.36 -42.52 -2.20
C LYS A 396 -35.62 -42.98 -1.46
N LYS A 397 -35.73 -42.65 -0.16
CA LYS A 397 -36.87 -43.01 0.69
C LYS A 397 -38.17 -42.42 0.19
N PHE A 398 -38.16 -41.18 -0.26
CA PHE A 398 -39.35 -40.48 -0.70
C PHE A 398 -39.59 -40.53 -2.22
N GLY A 399 -38.67 -41.18 -2.97
CA GLY A 399 -38.75 -41.32 -4.41
C GLY A 399 -38.59 -40.00 -5.17
N THR A 400 -38.00 -38.98 -4.55
CA THR A 400 -37.73 -37.69 -5.16
C THR A 400 -36.39 -37.71 -5.91
N ARG A 401 -36.28 -36.94 -6.97
CA ARG A 401 -35.10 -36.94 -7.83
C ARG A 401 -34.09 -35.87 -7.36
N LEU A 402 -32.80 -36.25 -7.24
CA LEU A 402 -31.68 -35.41 -6.86
C LEU A 402 -30.68 -35.36 -7.99
N ILE A 403 -30.28 -34.14 -8.39
CA ILE A 403 -29.06 -33.87 -9.19
C ILE A 403 -27.96 -33.51 -8.23
N GLU A 404 -26.77 -34.07 -8.44
CA GLU A 404 -25.58 -33.79 -7.63
C GLU A 404 -24.53 -33.15 -8.52
N LEU A 405 -24.04 -31.99 -8.09
CA LEU A 405 -22.81 -31.36 -8.61
C LEU A 405 -21.77 -31.30 -7.51
N SER A 406 -20.50 -31.41 -7.87
CA SER A 406 -19.40 -31.34 -6.92
C SER A 406 -18.38 -30.28 -7.34
N SER A 407 -17.50 -29.87 -6.42
CA SER A 407 -16.40 -28.99 -6.75
C SER A 407 -15.51 -29.54 -7.87
N ALA A 408 -15.40 -30.87 -8.00
CA ALA A 408 -14.70 -31.51 -9.12
C ALA A 408 -15.32 -31.16 -10.49
N ASP A 409 -16.65 -31.04 -10.57
CA ASP A 409 -17.33 -30.70 -11.85
C ASP A 409 -16.96 -29.29 -12.30
N PHE A 410 -16.73 -28.36 -11.37
CA PHE A 410 -16.30 -27.00 -11.67
C PHE A 410 -14.81 -26.94 -11.98
N ALA A 411 -13.96 -27.64 -11.22
CA ALA A 411 -12.54 -27.72 -11.45
C ALA A 411 -12.19 -28.21 -12.87
N TYR A 412 -12.98 -29.15 -13.41
CA TYR A 412 -12.80 -29.71 -14.75
C TYR A 412 -13.70 -29.07 -15.82
N GLU A 413 -14.36 -27.97 -15.54
CA GLU A 413 -15.27 -27.26 -16.47
C GLU A 413 -16.42 -28.14 -17.02
N LYS A 414 -16.83 -29.17 -16.26
CA LYS A 414 -17.86 -30.14 -16.67
C LYS A 414 -19.26 -29.83 -16.15
N ALA A 415 -19.36 -28.92 -15.18
CA ALA A 415 -20.60 -28.64 -14.46
C ALA A 415 -21.79 -28.30 -15.38
N ARG A 416 -21.56 -27.40 -16.39
CA ARG A 416 -22.62 -27.03 -17.36
C ARG A 416 -23.14 -28.25 -18.17
N GLN A 417 -22.22 -29.05 -18.69
CA GLN A 417 -22.62 -30.22 -19.51
C GLN A 417 -23.31 -31.27 -18.68
N ARG A 418 -22.81 -31.55 -17.47
CA ARG A 418 -23.41 -32.47 -16.53
C ARG A 418 -24.80 -32.02 -16.12
N LEU A 419 -24.96 -30.77 -15.67
CA LEU A 419 -26.25 -30.20 -15.29
C LEU A 419 -27.27 -30.28 -16.44
N LYS A 420 -26.87 -29.82 -17.65
CA LYS A 420 -27.75 -29.88 -18.83
C LYS A 420 -28.22 -31.31 -19.13
N ARG A 421 -27.29 -32.27 -19.10
CA ARG A 421 -27.63 -33.69 -19.33
C ARG A 421 -28.61 -34.22 -18.30
N GLU A 422 -28.39 -33.96 -17.00
CA GLU A 422 -29.25 -34.42 -15.90
C GLU A 422 -30.65 -33.77 -15.96
N LEU A 423 -30.71 -32.48 -16.29
CA LEU A 423 -31.99 -31.77 -16.46
C LEU A 423 -32.80 -32.32 -17.62
N VAL A 424 -32.16 -32.54 -18.79
CA VAL A 424 -32.82 -33.15 -19.94
C VAL A 424 -33.33 -34.59 -19.63
N ALA A 425 -32.48 -35.39 -18.95
CA ALA A 425 -32.86 -36.73 -18.53
C ALA A 425 -33.99 -36.73 -17.49
N ALA A 426 -34.20 -35.61 -16.78
CA ALA A 426 -35.31 -35.40 -15.85
C ALA A 426 -36.59 -34.92 -16.52
N GLY A 427 -36.56 -34.57 -17.82
CA GLY A 427 -37.71 -33.99 -18.52
C GLY A 427 -37.90 -32.51 -18.28
N VAL A 428 -36.92 -31.82 -17.70
CA VAL A 428 -36.96 -30.36 -17.48
C VAL A 428 -36.85 -29.63 -18.81
N PRO A 429 -37.81 -28.74 -19.17
CA PRO A 429 -37.71 -27.93 -20.37
C PRO A 429 -36.51 -27.01 -20.31
N ILE A 430 -35.66 -27.02 -21.32
CA ILE A 430 -34.49 -26.13 -21.41
C ILE A 430 -34.67 -25.12 -22.53
N ARG A 431 -34.49 -23.83 -22.22
CA ARG A 431 -34.41 -22.75 -23.18
C ARG A 431 -33.11 -22.01 -22.94
N GLU A 432 -32.11 -22.20 -23.79
CA GLU A 432 -30.85 -21.43 -23.70
C GLU A 432 -31.14 -19.94 -23.87
N VAL A 433 -30.80 -19.17 -22.85
CA VAL A 433 -30.95 -17.72 -22.82
C VAL A 433 -29.79 -17.09 -23.59
N GLN A 434 -30.10 -16.14 -24.49
CA GLN A 434 -29.07 -15.45 -25.28
C GLN A 434 -28.19 -14.53 -24.42
N SER A 435 -26.95 -14.33 -24.84
CA SER A 435 -25.97 -13.53 -24.10
C SER A 435 -26.42 -12.10 -23.86
N ASP A 436 -27.15 -11.50 -24.80
CA ASP A 436 -27.69 -10.14 -24.66
C ASP A 436 -28.75 -10.05 -23.57
N GLU A 437 -29.69 -11.02 -23.52
CA GLU A 437 -30.69 -11.11 -22.46
C GLU A 437 -30.03 -11.36 -21.09
N LEU A 438 -28.99 -12.21 -21.04
CA LEU A 438 -28.20 -12.42 -19.81
C LEU A 438 -27.48 -11.14 -19.37
N PHE A 439 -26.88 -10.42 -20.30
CA PHE A 439 -26.19 -9.17 -20.00
C PHE A 439 -27.13 -8.14 -19.37
N ASP A 440 -28.30 -7.90 -19.98
CA ASP A 440 -29.28 -6.94 -19.49
C ASP A 440 -29.82 -7.32 -18.10
N ARG A 441 -29.88 -8.61 -17.79
CA ARG A 441 -30.29 -9.13 -16.48
C ARG A 441 -29.17 -9.05 -15.44
N ILE A 442 -27.90 -9.26 -15.83
CA ILE A 442 -26.74 -9.19 -14.92
C ILE A 442 -26.43 -7.74 -14.55
N LEU A 443 -26.47 -6.85 -15.53
CA LEU A 443 -26.08 -5.45 -15.43
C LEU A 443 -27.23 -4.52 -15.84
N PRO A 444 -28.33 -4.51 -15.07
CA PRO A 444 -29.37 -3.52 -15.29
C PRO A 444 -28.79 -2.10 -15.22
N GLU A 445 -29.28 -1.22 -16.03
CA GLU A 445 -28.82 0.18 -16.08
C GLU A 445 -28.90 0.85 -14.69
N ASN A 446 -27.82 1.54 -14.30
CA ASN A 446 -27.66 2.17 -13.00
C ASN A 446 -27.64 1.21 -11.80
N SER A 447 -27.51 -0.08 -12.02
CA SER A 447 -27.37 -1.07 -10.93
C SER A 447 -26.12 -0.84 -10.09
N MET A 448 -26.11 -1.35 -8.88
CA MET A 448 -24.91 -1.27 -8.02
C MET A 448 -23.76 -2.08 -8.61
N ARG A 449 -24.04 -3.22 -9.21
CA ARG A 449 -23.05 -4.08 -9.88
C ARG A 449 -22.35 -3.34 -11.02
N GLU A 450 -23.09 -2.59 -11.83
CA GLU A 450 -22.54 -1.69 -12.85
C GLU A 450 -21.59 -0.65 -12.23
N LYS A 451 -22.02 0.03 -11.14
CA LYS A 451 -21.22 1.05 -10.46
C LYS A 451 -19.92 0.49 -9.86
N VAL A 452 -20.00 -0.69 -9.24
CA VAL A 452 -18.82 -1.37 -8.67
C VAL A 452 -17.85 -1.78 -9.78
N PHE A 453 -18.35 -2.31 -10.89
CA PHE A 453 -17.53 -2.65 -12.05
C PHE A 453 -16.85 -1.43 -12.67
N ILE A 454 -17.59 -0.34 -12.89
CA ILE A 454 -17.01 0.91 -13.40
C ILE A 454 -15.93 1.43 -12.46
N ARG A 455 -16.15 1.38 -11.14
CA ARG A 455 -15.14 1.78 -10.15
C ARG A 455 -13.89 0.90 -10.22
N LEU A 456 -14.04 -0.42 -10.36
CA LEU A 456 -12.89 -1.32 -10.51
C LEU A 456 -12.05 -0.95 -11.74
N THR A 457 -12.70 -0.73 -12.89
CA THR A 457 -12.00 -0.37 -14.14
C THR A 457 -11.31 0.99 -14.05
N ALA A 458 -11.96 1.97 -13.41
CA ALA A 458 -11.38 3.30 -13.15
C ALA A 458 -10.17 3.23 -12.21
N THR A 459 -10.29 2.46 -11.12
CA THR A 459 -9.19 2.25 -10.17
C THR A 459 -8.00 1.58 -10.86
N PHE A 460 -8.24 0.52 -11.62
CA PHE A 460 -7.18 -0.16 -12.36
C PHE A 460 -6.45 0.77 -13.34
N ALA A 461 -7.21 1.54 -14.15
CA ALA A 461 -6.63 2.47 -15.12
C ALA A 461 -5.80 3.58 -14.44
N THR A 462 -6.27 4.11 -13.31
CA THR A 462 -5.55 5.12 -12.54
C THR A 462 -4.27 4.56 -11.95
N LEU A 463 -4.32 3.38 -11.32
CA LEU A 463 -3.16 2.74 -10.71
C LEU A 463 -2.13 2.32 -11.75
N LEU A 464 -2.56 1.84 -12.93
CA LEU A 464 -1.68 1.54 -14.05
C LEU A 464 -0.82 2.73 -14.45
N LYS A 465 -1.44 3.92 -14.59
CA LYS A 465 -0.73 5.16 -14.90
C LYS A 465 0.18 5.60 -13.75
N THR A 466 -0.32 5.58 -12.52
CA THR A 466 0.41 6.02 -11.32
C THR A 466 1.63 5.13 -11.04
N SER A 467 1.55 3.83 -11.34
CA SER A 467 2.68 2.90 -11.25
C SER A 467 3.68 3.03 -12.41
N CYS A 468 3.40 3.91 -13.38
CA CYS A 468 4.20 4.08 -14.61
C CYS A 468 4.36 2.77 -15.41
N ARG A 469 3.36 1.88 -15.36
CA ARG A 469 3.34 0.62 -16.10
C ARG A 469 2.48 0.74 -17.37
N SER A 470 2.84 -0.02 -18.38
CA SER A 470 2.02 -0.19 -19.58
C SER A 470 1.13 -1.43 -19.49
N MET A 471 0.09 -1.51 -20.32
CA MET A 471 -0.71 -2.74 -20.45
C MET A 471 0.15 -3.94 -20.90
N ALA A 472 1.21 -3.69 -21.69
CA ALA A 472 2.14 -4.74 -22.12
C ALA A 472 2.93 -5.33 -20.92
N ASP A 473 3.36 -4.50 -19.98
CA ASP A 473 4.05 -4.94 -18.76
C ASP A 473 3.12 -5.81 -17.90
N VAL A 474 1.87 -5.38 -17.72
CA VAL A 474 0.87 -6.15 -16.98
C VAL A 474 0.56 -7.47 -17.69
N ALA A 475 0.41 -7.47 -19.02
CA ALA A 475 0.18 -8.69 -19.79
C ALA A 475 1.34 -9.69 -19.68
N ALA A 476 2.59 -9.20 -19.64
CA ALA A 476 3.78 -10.04 -19.43
C ALA A 476 3.76 -10.71 -18.04
N ASP A 477 3.44 -9.97 -16.97
CA ASP A 477 3.32 -10.52 -15.62
C ASP A 477 2.21 -11.55 -15.51
N VAL A 478 1.06 -11.27 -16.12
CA VAL A 478 -0.07 -12.21 -16.19
C VAL A 478 0.31 -13.50 -16.92
N ALA A 479 1.06 -13.36 -18.02
CA ALA A 479 1.56 -14.52 -18.77
C ALA A 479 2.54 -15.36 -17.93
N GLN A 480 3.42 -14.70 -17.17
CA GLN A 480 4.37 -15.37 -16.28
C GLN A 480 3.68 -16.13 -15.13
N ARG A 481 2.63 -15.56 -14.53
CA ARG A 481 1.85 -16.24 -13.48
C ARG A 481 1.06 -17.44 -14.00
N GLY A 482 0.77 -17.50 -15.32
CA GLY A 482 0.02 -18.58 -15.96
C GLY A 482 -1.46 -18.65 -15.57
N ASP A 483 -1.99 -17.63 -14.91
CA ASP A 483 -3.35 -17.58 -14.41
C ASP A 483 -4.36 -17.23 -15.54
N LYS A 484 -5.25 -18.20 -15.84
CA LYS A 484 -6.29 -18.05 -16.88
C LYS A 484 -7.26 -16.91 -16.56
N ARG A 485 -7.64 -16.77 -15.28
CA ARG A 485 -8.55 -15.73 -14.80
C ARG A 485 -7.98 -14.33 -15.06
N SER A 486 -6.78 -14.05 -14.56
CA SER A 486 -6.12 -12.76 -14.75
C SER A 486 -5.88 -12.43 -16.22
N ARG A 487 -5.51 -13.42 -17.03
CA ARG A 487 -5.35 -13.26 -18.49
C ARG A 487 -6.64 -12.82 -19.16
N PHE A 488 -7.75 -13.44 -18.78
CA PHE A 488 -9.07 -13.07 -19.31
C PHE A 488 -9.45 -11.64 -18.87
N ILE A 489 -9.39 -11.35 -17.57
CA ILE A 489 -9.81 -10.06 -17.02
C ILE A 489 -8.96 -8.93 -17.60
N VAL A 490 -7.63 -9.05 -17.56
CA VAL A 490 -6.73 -8.01 -18.06
C VAL A 490 -6.89 -7.79 -19.55
N GLY A 491 -6.86 -8.86 -20.36
CA GLY A 491 -6.82 -8.72 -21.82
C GLY A 491 -8.20 -8.54 -22.48
N LYS A 492 -9.30 -9.04 -21.87
CA LYS A 492 -10.63 -8.96 -22.49
C LYS A 492 -11.56 -7.94 -21.84
N VAL A 493 -11.35 -7.66 -20.56
CA VAL A 493 -12.26 -6.76 -19.80
C VAL A 493 -11.61 -5.40 -19.58
N LEU A 494 -10.36 -5.35 -19.08
CA LEU A 494 -9.73 -4.08 -18.66
C LEU A 494 -9.00 -3.36 -19.79
N GLU A 495 -8.28 -4.07 -20.64
CA GLU A 495 -7.53 -3.47 -21.75
C GLU A 495 -8.41 -2.62 -22.69
N PRO A 496 -9.60 -3.08 -23.14
CA PRO A 496 -10.48 -2.23 -23.94
C PRO A 496 -10.88 -0.92 -23.25
N VAL A 497 -11.10 -0.96 -21.94
CA VAL A 497 -11.45 0.22 -21.15
C VAL A 497 -10.27 1.20 -21.08
N VAL A 498 -9.06 0.70 -20.78
CA VAL A 498 -7.84 1.53 -20.68
C VAL A 498 -7.50 2.17 -22.03
N VAL A 499 -7.58 1.40 -23.12
CA VAL A 499 -7.33 1.91 -24.47
C VAL A 499 -8.33 3.03 -24.78
N ARG A 500 -9.63 2.78 -24.57
CA ARG A 500 -10.67 3.75 -24.85
C ARG A 500 -10.57 5.00 -23.99
N TYR A 501 -10.19 4.87 -22.72
CA TYR A 501 -9.93 5.99 -21.82
C TYR A 501 -8.85 6.94 -22.38
N ASN A 502 -7.72 6.37 -22.78
CA ASN A 502 -6.63 7.16 -23.37
C ASN A 502 -7.00 7.80 -24.71
N GLU A 503 -7.80 7.11 -25.54
CA GLU A 503 -8.31 7.66 -26.81
C GLU A 503 -9.22 8.88 -26.59
N ILE A 504 -10.15 8.79 -25.62
CA ILE A 504 -11.06 9.87 -25.29
C ILE A 504 -10.28 11.09 -24.81
N LEU A 505 -9.37 10.92 -23.85
CA LEU A 505 -8.56 12.03 -23.35
C LEU A 505 -7.77 12.71 -24.49
N ARG A 506 -7.13 11.93 -25.37
CA ARG A 506 -6.40 12.46 -26.53
C ARG A 506 -7.32 13.19 -27.51
N SER A 507 -8.47 12.60 -27.85
CA SER A 507 -9.42 13.21 -28.81
C SER A 507 -10.03 14.52 -28.31
N GLU A 508 -10.22 14.63 -26.98
CA GLU A 508 -10.73 15.84 -26.34
C GLU A 508 -9.64 16.87 -26.00
N GLY A 509 -8.36 16.54 -26.25
CA GLY A 509 -7.23 17.37 -25.88
C GLY A 509 -7.12 17.59 -24.35
N LYS A 510 -7.57 16.60 -23.58
CA LYS A 510 -7.56 16.62 -22.12
C LYS A 510 -6.47 15.73 -21.54
N VAL A 511 -6.07 16.05 -20.34
CA VAL A 511 -5.15 15.24 -19.52
C VAL A 511 -5.79 14.96 -18.15
N ASP A 512 -5.53 13.82 -17.58
CA ASP A 512 -5.86 13.55 -16.18
C ASP A 512 -4.73 14.02 -15.23
N PHE A 513 -4.93 13.84 -13.93
CA PHE A 513 -3.95 14.29 -12.94
C PHE A 513 -2.62 13.53 -13.04
N THR A 514 -2.63 12.24 -13.40
CA THR A 514 -1.41 11.46 -13.58
C THR A 514 -0.68 11.89 -14.87
N ASP A 515 -1.42 12.17 -15.95
CA ASP A 515 -0.84 12.70 -17.20
C ASP A 515 -0.11 14.03 -16.98
N LEU A 516 -0.60 14.88 -16.04
CA LEU A 516 0.12 16.10 -15.66
C LEU A 516 1.51 15.78 -15.08
N ILE A 517 1.60 14.82 -14.17
CA ILE A 517 2.88 14.41 -13.56
C ILE A 517 3.81 13.84 -14.63
N VAL A 518 3.31 12.94 -15.48
CA VAL A 518 4.08 12.31 -16.56
C VAL A 518 4.54 13.34 -17.59
N GLY A 519 3.65 14.25 -17.98
CA GLY A 519 3.98 15.34 -18.92
C GLY A 519 5.04 16.29 -18.36
N ALA A 520 4.91 16.70 -17.11
CA ALA A 520 5.90 17.52 -16.42
C ALA A 520 7.25 16.81 -16.29
N THR A 521 7.23 15.50 -16.01
CA THR A 521 8.44 14.66 -15.95
C THR A 521 9.20 14.69 -17.28
N ALA A 522 8.49 14.51 -18.39
CA ALA A 522 9.09 14.55 -19.71
C ALA A 522 9.69 15.93 -20.04
N LEU A 523 8.99 17.00 -19.70
CA LEU A 523 9.47 18.37 -19.90
C LEU A 523 10.69 18.69 -19.03
N CYS A 524 10.70 18.25 -17.76
CA CYS A 524 11.84 18.42 -16.86
C CYS A 524 13.08 17.68 -17.37
N ASN A 525 12.92 16.48 -17.92
CA ASN A 525 14.02 15.71 -18.51
C ASN A 525 14.59 16.39 -19.77
N ALA A 526 13.74 17.07 -20.56
CA ALA A 526 14.16 17.74 -21.79
C ALA A 526 14.78 19.14 -21.55
N ASN A 527 14.20 19.92 -20.64
CA ASN A 527 14.48 21.35 -20.55
C ASN A 527 14.84 21.81 -19.12
N GLY A 528 14.89 20.90 -18.16
CA GLY A 528 14.97 21.24 -16.73
C GLY A 528 13.65 21.70 -16.14
N GLY A 529 13.50 21.60 -14.83
CA GLY A 529 12.25 21.84 -14.08
C GLY A 529 12.27 23.08 -13.18
N GLY A 530 13.22 24.00 -13.37
CA GLY A 530 13.43 25.14 -12.51
C GLY A 530 14.90 25.25 -12.08
N ASN A 531 15.20 26.18 -11.17
CA ASN A 531 16.56 26.40 -10.65
C ASN A 531 16.52 26.42 -9.12
N TYR A 532 16.77 25.27 -8.52
CA TYR A 532 16.65 25.05 -7.09
C TYR A 532 17.99 24.63 -6.45
N ASP A 533 18.24 25.10 -5.22
CA ASP A 533 19.34 24.66 -4.35
C ASP A 533 18.87 23.61 -3.33
N CYS A 534 17.57 23.61 -3.01
CA CYS A 534 16.98 22.63 -2.12
C CYS A 534 15.55 22.27 -2.55
N ILE A 535 15.24 20.98 -2.55
CA ILE A 535 13.90 20.42 -2.80
C ILE A 535 13.46 19.74 -1.50
N ILE A 536 12.41 20.26 -0.88
CA ILE A 536 11.86 19.74 0.38
C ILE A 536 10.52 19.07 0.08
N VAL A 537 10.36 17.81 0.52
CA VAL A 537 9.14 17.03 0.30
C VAL A 537 8.57 16.59 1.65
N ASP A 538 7.36 17.05 1.95
CA ASP A 538 6.60 16.65 3.14
C ASP A 538 5.72 15.43 2.85
N GLU A 539 5.40 14.65 3.91
CA GLU A 539 4.59 13.43 3.85
C GLU A 539 5.11 12.43 2.79
N PHE A 540 6.43 12.26 2.72
CA PHE A 540 7.11 11.48 1.67
C PHE A 540 6.69 10.00 1.65
N GLN A 541 6.19 9.43 2.75
CA GLN A 541 5.69 8.05 2.80
C GLN A 541 4.46 7.79 1.91
N ASP A 542 3.84 8.84 1.39
CA ASP A 542 2.68 8.72 0.49
C ASP A 542 3.06 8.86 -1.00
N ILE A 543 4.36 8.84 -1.30
CA ILE A 543 4.85 8.98 -2.67
C ILE A 543 4.47 7.78 -3.54
N SER A 544 4.21 8.03 -4.82
CA SER A 544 3.94 7.04 -5.86
C SER A 544 5.06 7.05 -6.91
N MET A 545 5.10 6.04 -7.76
CA MET A 545 6.17 5.87 -8.77
C MET A 545 6.22 7.04 -9.77
N ASP A 546 5.08 7.56 -10.22
CA ASP A 546 5.01 8.73 -11.10
C ASP A 546 5.63 9.99 -10.46
N ARG A 547 5.35 10.23 -9.17
CA ARG A 547 5.92 11.36 -8.42
C ARG A 547 7.39 11.18 -8.12
N TYR A 548 7.84 9.94 -7.85
CA TYR A 548 9.26 9.60 -7.74
C TYR A 548 9.99 9.94 -9.05
N ASN A 549 9.47 9.51 -10.19
CA ASN A 549 10.06 9.83 -11.49
C ASN A 549 10.11 11.34 -11.76
N PHE A 550 9.08 12.06 -11.33
CA PHE A 550 9.05 13.52 -11.43
C PHE A 550 10.12 14.19 -10.55
N LEU A 551 10.31 13.73 -9.31
CA LEU A 551 11.40 14.22 -8.44
C LEU A 551 12.77 13.92 -9.04
N LEU A 552 12.99 12.74 -9.61
CA LEU A 552 14.24 12.44 -10.32
C LEU A 552 14.49 13.37 -11.50
N ALA A 553 13.45 13.70 -12.28
CA ALA A 553 13.56 14.64 -13.40
C ALA A 553 13.91 16.05 -12.93
N LEU A 554 13.28 16.53 -11.83
CA LEU A 554 13.62 17.80 -11.19
C LEU A 554 15.08 17.83 -10.73
N ARG A 555 15.56 16.75 -10.12
CA ARG A 555 16.94 16.64 -9.66
C ARG A 555 17.96 16.60 -10.79
N ARG A 556 17.67 15.92 -11.89
CA ARG A 556 18.54 15.94 -13.08
C ARG A 556 18.75 17.35 -13.63
N GLY A 557 17.71 18.17 -13.57
CA GLY A 557 17.79 19.60 -13.91
C GLY A 557 18.52 20.45 -12.85
N ASN A 558 18.71 19.92 -11.64
CA ASN A 558 19.32 20.61 -10.49
C ASN A 558 20.27 19.65 -9.75
N PRO A 559 21.40 19.23 -10.36
CA PRO A 559 22.24 18.17 -9.83
C PRO A 559 22.90 18.48 -8.48
N GLN A 560 23.02 19.76 -8.14
CA GLN A 560 23.56 20.22 -6.86
C GLN A 560 22.48 20.47 -5.80
N ALA A 561 21.20 20.32 -6.16
CA ALA A 561 20.12 20.57 -5.21
C ALA A 561 20.07 19.47 -4.14
N GLN A 562 20.01 19.88 -2.88
CA GLN A 562 19.75 19.00 -1.77
C GLN A 562 18.28 18.50 -1.85
N LEU A 563 18.07 17.21 -1.71
CA LEU A 563 16.73 16.59 -1.51
C LEU A 563 16.54 16.32 -0.02
N TYR A 564 15.57 16.99 0.58
CA TYR A 564 15.22 16.85 1.99
C TYR A 564 13.78 16.32 2.12
N CYS A 565 13.65 15.03 2.41
CA CYS A 565 12.35 14.35 2.51
C CYS A 565 11.99 14.09 3.97
N VAL A 566 10.74 14.41 4.34
CA VAL A 566 10.23 14.18 5.70
C VAL A 566 8.99 13.29 5.62
N GLY A 567 8.92 12.28 6.48
CA GLY A 567 7.76 11.39 6.48
C GLY A 567 7.72 10.41 7.66
N ASP A 568 6.67 9.61 7.68
CA ASP A 568 6.40 8.60 8.71
C ASP A 568 5.85 7.33 8.07
N ASP A 569 6.68 6.30 7.86
CA ASP A 569 6.27 5.02 7.28
C ASP A 569 5.14 4.33 8.06
N TRP A 570 5.04 4.58 9.38
CA TRP A 570 3.95 4.05 10.19
C TRP A 570 2.60 4.70 9.86
N GLN A 571 2.59 5.83 9.12
CA GLN A 571 1.40 6.52 8.62
C GLN A 571 1.19 6.37 7.10
N SER A 572 1.86 5.43 6.44
CA SER A 572 1.62 5.12 5.03
C SER A 572 0.35 4.29 4.88
N ILE A 573 -0.75 4.94 4.49
CA ILE A 573 -2.11 4.36 4.44
C ILE A 573 -2.82 4.60 3.10
N TYR A 574 -2.09 4.99 2.04
CA TYR A 574 -2.67 5.34 0.73
C TYR A 574 -2.20 4.42 -0.40
N ARG A 575 -1.87 3.15 -0.09
CA ARG A 575 -1.50 2.15 -1.10
C ARG A 575 -2.58 1.98 -2.17
N PHE A 576 -3.86 2.01 -1.78
CA PHE A 576 -4.99 1.93 -2.69
C PHE A 576 -5.07 3.10 -3.69
N SER A 577 -4.36 4.20 -3.47
CA SER A 577 -4.23 5.34 -4.40
C SER A 577 -2.86 5.40 -5.10
N GLY A 578 -2.08 4.32 -5.03
CA GLY A 578 -0.81 4.16 -5.73
C GLY A 578 0.44 4.54 -4.96
N SER A 579 0.33 4.84 -3.65
CA SER A 579 1.54 5.06 -2.82
C SER A 579 2.37 3.79 -2.70
N ASP A 580 3.70 3.95 -2.76
CA ASP A 580 4.65 2.86 -2.63
C ASP A 580 5.59 3.09 -1.44
N MET A 581 5.37 2.32 -0.37
CA MET A 581 6.16 2.40 0.85
C MET A 581 7.64 2.01 0.64
N ASN A 582 7.96 1.22 -0.39
CA ASN A 582 9.33 0.83 -0.69
C ASN A 582 10.20 2.04 -1.02
N LEU A 583 9.64 3.04 -1.71
CA LEU A 583 10.32 4.31 -2.03
C LEU A 583 10.77 5.07 -0.77
N PHE A 584 10.07 4.88 0.34
CA PHE A 584 10.43 5.46 1.64
C PHE A 584 11.36 4.55 2.45
N CYS A 585 11.02 3.28 2.59
CA CYS A 585 11.76 2.35 3.45
C CYS A 585 13.14 1.96 2.89
N HIS A 586 13.29 1.98 1.57
CA HIS A 586 14.54 1.69 0.84
C HIS A 586 15.05 2.91 0.07
N PHE A 587 14.89 4.08 0.67
CA PHE A 587 15.16 5.37 0.06
C PHE A 587 16.57 5.46 -0.57
N ASP A 588 17.59 4.92 0.07
CA ASP A 588 18.96 4.85 -0.40
C ASP A 588 19.14 4.04 -1.70
N GLN A 589 18.32 3.01 -1.93
CA GLN A 589 18.35 2.23 -3.17
C GLN A 589 17.80 3.04 -4.37
N TYR A 590 16.88 3.97 -4.11
CA TYR A 590 16.25 4.79 -5.13
C TYR A 590 16.97 6.13 -5.39
N PHE A 591 17.52 6.75 -4.36
CA PHE A 591 18.13 8.07 -4.45
C PHE A 591 19.66 8.07 -4.25
N GLY A 592 20.26 6.94 -3.85
CA GLY A 592 21.68 6.82 -3.54
C GLY A 592 22.00 7.15 -2.09
N LYS A 593 23.29 7.39 -1.78
CA LYS A 593 23.77 7.66 -0.42
C LYS A 593 22.90 8.69 0.26
N THR A 594 22.45 8.37 1.48
CA THR A 594 21.41 9.14 2.19
C THR A 594 21.82 9.35 3.65
N ASP A 595 21.71 10.58 4.12
CA ASP A 595 21.76 10.89 5.54
C ASP A 595 20.38 10.65 6.16
N LEU A 596 20.25 9.53 6.86
CA LEU A 596 19.02 9.12 7.52
C LEU A 596 18.98 9.68 8.94
N ASN A 597 18.04 10.59 9.20
CA ASN A 597 17.80 11.19 10.50
C ASN A 597 16.46 10.71 11.06
N LYS A 598 16.39 10.50 12.39
CA LYS A 598 15.14 10.11 13.06
C LYS A 598 14.70 11.20 14.02
N ILE A 599 13.38 11.48 14.04
CA ILE A 599 12.75 12.39 15.00
C ILE A 599 11.76 11.55 15.81
N GLU A 600 12.12 11.21 17.02
CA GLU A 600 11.48 10.19 17.86
C GLU A 600 10.74 10.78 19.06
N THR A 601 10.90 12.08 19.35
CA THR A 601 10.14 12.78 20.40
C THR A 601 8.74 13.12 19.89
N THR A 602 7.68 12.67 20.58
CA THR A 602 6.31 13.13 20.29
C THR A 602 5.86 14.21 21.27
N TYR A 603 5.29 15.29 20.71
CA TYR A 603 4.72 16.42 21.45
C TYR A 603 3.20 16.35 21.61
N ARG A 604 2.56 15.32 21.00
CA ARG A 604 1.11 15.21 20.95
C ARG A 604 0.54 14.38 22.08
N PHE A 605 1.14 13.25 22.40
CA PHE A 605 0.60 12.26 23.32
C PHE A 605 1.69 11.67 24.23
N GLY A 606 1.28 11.11 25.35
CA GLY A 606 2.14 10.53 26.37
C GLY A 606 1.98 9.02 26.52
N ASN A 607 2.62 8.48 27.57
CA ASN A 607 2.44 7.08 27.97
C ASN A 607 1.06 6.88 28.65
N PRO A 608 0.45 5.68 28.53
CA PRO A 608 0.96 4.47 27.88
C PRO A 608 0.77 4.39 26.36
N LEU A 609 0.13 5.40 25.71
CA LEU A 609 -0.15 5.34 24.27
C LEU A 609 1.15 5.24 23.45
N VAL A 610 2.20 5.98 23.80
CA VAL A 610 3.51 5.92 23.13
C VAL A 610 4.03 4.49 23.08
N GLU A 611 4.17 3.84 24.23
CA GLU A 611 4.73 2.48 24.33
C GLU A 611 3.87 1.45 23.60
N LYS A 612 2.54 1.51 23.81
CA LYS A 612 1.61 0.53 23.25
C LYS A 612 1.50 0.65 21.72
N SER A 613 1.41 1.88 21.21
CA SER A 613 1.32 2.11 19.77
C SER A 613 2.63 1.74 19.04
N ALA A 614 3.79 2.07 19.63
CA ALA A 614 5.08 1.68 19.09
C ALA A 614 5.29 0.15 19.10
N ALA A 615 4.98 -0.51 20.21
CA ALA A 615 5.06 -1.97 20.29
C ALA A 615 4.08 -2.67 19.33
N PHE A 616 2.91 -2.08 19.09
CA PHE A 616 1.92 -2.61 18.16
C PHE A 616 2.39 -2.53 16.70
N ILE A 617 2.84 -1.37 16.25
CA ILE A 617 3.19 -1.16 14.85
C ILE A 617 4.49 -1.86 14.46
N GLN A 618 5.48 -1.89 15.34
CA GLN A 618 6.80 -2.50 15.09
C GLN A 618 6.80 -4.03 15.12
N ARG A 619 5.65 -4.69 15.35
CA ARG A 619 5.49 -6.13 15.08
C ARG A 619 5.63 -6.45 13.59
N ASN A 620 5.33 -5.49 12.72
CA ASN A 620 5.60 -5.62 11.30
C ASN A 620 7.09 -5.31 11.03
N PRO A 621 7.90 -6.30 10.59
CA PRO A 621 9.34 -6.11 10.38
C PRO A 621 9.67 -5.20 9.19
N ALA A 622 8.72 -4.96 8.28
CA ALA A 622 8.90 -4.05 7.15
C ALA A 622 8.88 -2.57 7.55
N GLN A 623 8.48 -2.25 8.78
CA GLN A 623 8.48 -0.88 9.28
C GLN A 623 9.85 -0.46 9.80
N ILE A 624 10.24 0.79 9.56
CA ILE A 624 11.47 1.36 10.11
C ILE A 624 11.35 1.41 11.63
N ARG A 625 12.32 0.84 12.33
CA ARG A 625 12.33 0.85 13.80
C ARG A 625 12.60 2.23 14.34
N LYS A 626 11.75 2.70 15.26
CA LYS A 626 11.83 4.00 15.95
C LYS A 626 11.71 3.79 17.45
N ASN A 627 12.44 4.59 18.20
CA ASN A 627 12.38 4.59 19.66
C ASN A 627 11.63 5.84 20.15
N ILE A 628 10.29 5.79 20.06
CA ILE A 628 9.46 6.95 20.36
C ILE A 628 9.40 7.19 21.87
N HIS A 629 9.50 8.45 22.25
CA HIS A 629 9.33 8.89 23.65
C HIS A 629 8.52 10.19 23.69
N PRO A 630 7.74 10.41 24.78
CA PRO A 630 7.00 11.64 24.93
C PRO A 630 7.95 12.79 25.29
N PHE A 631 7.61 14.01 24.86
CA PHE A 631 8.36 15.23 25.23
C PHE A 631 8.41 15.45 26.73
N SER A 632 7.33 15.17 27.46
CA SER A 632 7.29 15.22 28.92
C SER A 632 7.04 13.84 29.48
N SER A 633 7.82 13.42 30.49
CA SER A 633 7.61 12.19 31.23
C SER A 633 6.25 12.17 31.97
N ASP A 634 5.69 13.34 32.26
CA ASP A 634 4.41 13.48 32.95
C ASP A 634 3.22 13.47 32.00
N ALA A 635 3.46 13.54 30.67
CA ALA A 635 2.41 13.46 29.68
C ALA A 635 1.78 12.06 29.70
N LYS A 636 0.46 12.03 29.90
CA LYS A 636 -0.32 10.80 29.92
C LYS A 636 -1.39 10.83 28.85
N THR A 637 -1.48 9.76 28.07
CA THR A 637 -2.58 9.52 27.12
C THR A 637 -3.06 8.11 27.33
N GLU A 638 -4.27 7.97 27.82
CA GLU A 638 -4.84 6.68 28.22
C GLU A 638 -5.41 5.93 27.02
N ILE A 639 -5.41 4.59 27.10
CA ILE A 639 -6.11 3.70 26.18
C ILE A 639 -7.14 2.95 27.01
N VAL A 640 -8.41 3.12 26.65
CA VAL A 640 -9.53 2.50 27.36
C VAL A 640 -10.32 1.61 26.41
N PHE A 641 -10.51 0.34 26.80
CA PHE A 641 -11.39 -0.57 26.10
C PHE A 641 -12.75 -0.58 26.77
N ARG A 642 -13.81 -0.39 25.98
CA ARG A 642 -15.19 -0.43 26.46
C ARG A 642 -15.93 -1.56 25.79
N GLU A 643 -16.26 -2.57 26.55
CA GLU A 643 -17.17 -3.63 26.13
C GLU A 643 -18.61 -3.20 26.40
N TYR A 644 -19.50 -3.57 25.51
CA TYR A 644 -20.93 -3.32 25.65
C TYR A 644 -21.74 -4.55 25.30
N ARG A 645 -22.93 -4.63 25.88
CA ARG A 645 -23.87 -5.73 25.61
C ARG A 645 -24.39 -5.65 24.18
N ARG A 646 -24.67 -6.80 23.60
CA ARG A 646 -25.25 -6.91 22.25
C ARG A 646 -26.48 -5.98 22.15
N GLY A 647 -26.48 -5.09 21.13
CA GLY A 647 -27.56 -4.12 20.91
C GLY A 647 -27.45 -2.80 21.67
N ASP A 648 -26.50 -2.62 22.62
CA ASP A 648 -26.32 -1.39 23.41
C ASP A 648 -25.19 -0.48 22.94
N ALA A 649 -24.86 -0.49 21.66
CA ALA A 649 -23.77 0.33 21.11
C ALA A 649 -24.03 1.85 21.28
N VAL A 650 -25.28 2.30 21.10
CA VAL A 650 -25.67 3.70 21.25
C VAL A 650 -25.49 4.15 22.70
N GLY A 651 -26.00 3.39 23.67
CA GLY A 651 -25.83 3.70 25.10
C GLY A 651 -24.36 3.66 25.53
N ALA A 652 -23.52 2.79 24.92
CA ALA A 652 -22.08 2.80 25.16
C ALA A 652 -21.43 4.10 24.67
N ILE A 653 -21.76 4.58 23.48
CA ILE A 653 -21.26 5.85 22.94
C ILE A 653 -21.70 7.02 23.82
N GLU A 654 -22.97 7.05 24.23
CA GLU A 654 -23.47 8.10 25.14
C GLU A 654 -22.72 8.14 26.48
N ARG A 655 -22.50 6.98 27.12
CA ARG A 655 -21.71 6.88 28.35
C ARG A 655 -20.29 7.40 28.18
N ILE A 656 -19.60 6.97 27.09
CA ILE A 656 -18.24 7.43 26.79
C ILE A 656 -18.21 8.95 26.60
N VAL A 657 -19.11 9.50 25.78
CA VAL A 657 -19.12 10.95 25.51
C VAL A 657 -19.50 11.76 26.73
N ALA A 658 -20.38 11.23 27.59
CA ALA A 658 -20.78 11.88 28.85
C ALA A 658 -19.63 11.94 29.87
N GLU A 659 -18.71 10.98 29.91
CA GLU A 659 -17.53 10.94 30.75
C GLU A 659 -16.47 12.00 30.38
N ILE A 660 -16.46 12.46 29.11
CA ILE A 660 -15.47 13.41 28.62
C ILE A 660 -15.74 14.83 29.16
N PRO A 661 -14.74 15.53 29.72
CA PRO A 661 -14.91 16.89 30.24
C PRO A 661 -15.43 17.89 29.18
N LEU A 662 -16.27 18.83 29.59
CA LEU A 662 -16.79 19.86 28.69
C LEU A 662 -15.65 20.72 28.11
N GLY A 663 -15.82 21.20 26.88
CA GLY A 663 -14.82 22.03 26.17
C GLY A 663 -13.68 21.26 25.51
N LYS A 664 -13.64 19.93 25.66
CA LYS A 664 -12.66 19.06 24.97
C LYS A 664 -13.16 18.64 23.62
N SER A 665 -12.25 18.58 22.63
CA SER A 665 -12.54 18.09 21.28
C SER A 665 -12.66 16.57 21.26
N VAL A 666 -13.63 16.05 20.49
CA VAL A 666 -13.92 14.61 20.40
C VAL A 666 -14.07 14.20 18.95
N PHE A 667 -13.31 13.19 18.53
CA PHE A 667 -13.50 12.49 17.28
C PHE A 667 -14.13 11.11 17.50
N LEU A 668 -15.13 10.79 16.69
CA LEU A 668 -15.64 9.44 16.53
C LEU A 668 -15.08 8.91 15.20
N LEU A 669 -14.23 7.88 15.25
CA LEU A 669 -13.55 7.37 14.08
C LEU A 669 -14.11 6.01 13.66
N GLY A 670 -14.63 5.91 12.43
CA GLY A 670 -15.03 4.66 11.79
C GLY A 670 -14.00 4.20 10.74
N ARG A 671 -13.98 2.91 10.45
CA ARG A 671 -13.21 2.38 9.31
C ARG A 671 -13.81 2.82 7.98
N TYR A 672 -15.13 2.86 7.91
CA TYR A 672 -15.93 3.19 6.75
C TYR A 672 -16.85 4.39 6.99
N THR A 673 -17.34 5.01 5.92
CA THR A 673 -18.28 6.14 5.99
C THR A 673 -19.61 5.74 6.65
N TYR A 674 -20.04 4.51 6.47
CA TYR A 674 -21.29 3.98 7.01
C TYR A 674 -21.20 3.48 8.46
N ASP A 675 -20.02 3.56 9.11
CA ASP A 675 -19.88 3.26 10.54
C ASP A 675 -20.64 4.25 11.41
N ASP A 676 -21.07 5.37 10.84
CA ASP A 676 -21.92 6.37 11.51
C ASP A 676 -23.42 5.99 11.55
N TYR A 677 -23.81 4.83 10.99
CA TYR A 677 -25.23 4.43 10.87
C TYR A 677 -26.02 4.62 12.18
N LEU A 678 -25.50 4.11 13.30
CA LEU A 678 -26.17 4.24 14.60
C LEU A 678 -26.19 5.69 15.08
N LEU A 679 -25.17 6.48 14.77
CA LEU A 679 -25.12 7.90 15.07
C LEU A 679 -26.19 8.66 14.29
N ALA A 680 -26.26 8.42 12.98
CA ALA A 680 -27.22 9.06 12.07
C ALA A 680 -28.69 8.73 12.44
N LYS A 681 -28.94 7.53 12.97
CA LYS A 681 -30.28 7.11 13.37
C LYS A 681 -30.72 7.71 14.71
N ASN A 682 -29.79 7.92 15.65
CA ASN A 682 -30.14 8.21 17.05
C ASN A 682 -29.79 9.64 17.48
N PHE A 683 -28.96 10.35 16.73
CA PHE A 683 -28.46 11.69 17.11
C PHE A 683 -28.72 12.73 16.03
N ARG A 684 -28.91 13.98 16.46
CA ARG A 684 -29.04 15.11 15.54
C ARG A 684 -27.73 15.33 14.79
N GLN A 685 -27.84 15.35 13.46
CA GLN A 685 -26.72 15.54 12.53
C GLN A 685 -26.60 17.00 12.08
N ARG A 686 -25.37 17.51 11.93
CA ARG A 686 -25.03 18.79 11.31
C ARG A 686 -23.83 18.61 10.37
N ARG A 687 -23.94 19.13 9.17
CA ARG A 687 -22.81 19.21 8.24
C ARG A 687 -22.26 20.64 8.18
N SER A 688 -20.92 20.77 8.10
CA SER A 688 -20.21 22.03 7.91
C SER A 688 -19.06 21.79 6.93
N GLY A 689 -19.25 22.21 5.67
CA GLY A 689 -18.35 21.83 4.59
C GLY A 689 -18.27 20.30 4.46
N ASN A 690 -17.06 19.76 4.55
CA ASN A 690 -16.82 18.32 4.48
C ASN A 690 -16.86 17.61 5.87
N SER A 691 -17.06 18.34 6.96
CA SER A 691 -17.13 17.78 8.31
C SER A 691 -18.55 17.41 8.68
N LEU A 692 -18.68 16.28 9.38
CA LEU A 692 -19.93 15.71 9.84
C LEU A 692 -19.93 15.66 11.37
N PHE A 693 -20.91 16.32 11.98
CA PHE A 693 -21.05 16.43 13.42
C PHE A 693 -22.33 15.77 13.89
N TYR A 694 -22.27 15.14 15.07
CA TYR A 694 -23.40 14.59 15.80
C TYR A 694 -23.53 15.25 17.15
N THR A 695 -24.78 15.51 17.60
CA THR A 695 -25.04 16.02 18.95
C THR A 695 -25.30 14.83 19.87
N VAL A 696 -24.30 14.43 20.67
CA VAL A 696 -24.38 13.33 21.63
C VAL A 696 -24.30 13.91 23.03
N CYS A 697 -25.25 13.61 23.89
CA CYS A 697 -25.34 14.17 25.30
C CYS A 697 -25.21 15.69 25.33
N GLY A 698 -25.81 16.41 24.39
CA GLY A 698 -25.76 17.88 24.30
C GLY A 698 -24.43 18.46 23.78
N ARG A 699 -23.51 17.63 23.35
CA ARG A 699 -22.20 18.00 22.82
C ARG A 699 -22.10 17.71 21.31
N GLU A 700 -21.47 18.57 20.55
CA GLU A 700 -21.06 18.28 19.18
C GLU A 700 -19.79 17.43 19.19
N VAL A 701 -19.83 16.29 18.49
CA VAL A 701 -18.71 15.38 18.24
C VAL A 701 -18.54 15.21 16.74
N GLU A 702 -17.31 15.22 16.24
CA GLU A 702 -17.03 15.08 14.80
C GLU A 702 -16.85 13.61 14.45
N PHE A 703 -17.59 13.14 13.44
CA PHE A 703 -17.37 11.83 12.84
C PHE A 703 -16.46 11.94 11.62
N LEU A 704 -15.46 11.07 11.59
CA LEU A 704 -14.49 10.94 10.49
C LEU A 704 -14.20 9.47 10.21
N THR A 705 -13.86 9.16 8.97
CA THR A 705 -13.19 7.89 8.73
C THR A 705 -11.74 7.97 9.24
N MET A 706 -11.17 6.84 9.65
CA MET A 706 -9.78 6.77 10.11
C MET A 706 -8.80 7.35 9.08
N HIS A 707 -9.03 7.13 7.78
CA HIS A 707 -8.22 7.74 6.72
C HIS A 707 -8.29 9.27 6.71
N ARG A 708 -9.50 9.83 6.88
CA ARG A 708 -9.69 11.28 6.91
C ARG A 708 -9.16 11.95 8.17
N SER A 709 -8.92 11.18 9.22
CA SER A 709 -8.32 11.69 10.47
C SER A 709 -6.82 11.94 10.35
N LYS A 710 -6.15 11.43 9.30
CA LYS A 710 -4.71 11.67 9.09
C LYS A 710 -4.42 13.18 8.99
N GLY A 711 -3.41 13.64 9.73
CA GLY A 711 -3.06 15.06 9.84
C GLY A 711 -3.90 15.86 10.86
N LEU A 712 -4.99 15.28 11.40
CA LEU A 712 -5.83 15.93 12.42
C LEU A 712 -5.47 15.42 13.83
N GLU A 713 -6.05 16.06 14.85
CA GLU A 713 -5.89 15.70 16.27
C GLU A 713 -7.08 16.16 17.10
N ALA A 714 -7.39 15.43 18.16
CA ALA A 714 -8.42 15.77 19.12
C ALA A 714 -7.96 15.44 20.55
N ASP A 715 -8.61 16.02 21.56
CA ASP A 715 -8.32 15.64 22.95
C ASP A 715 -8.71 14.18 23.20
N TYR A 716 -9.88 13.76 22.71
CA TYR A 716 -10.43 12.41 22.86
C TYR A 716 -10.77 11.79 21.50
N VAL A 717 -10.46 10.53 21.36
CA VAL A 717 -10.73 9.76 20.15
C VAL A 717 -11.42 8.46 20.50
N VAL A 718 -12.59 8.23 19.93
CA VAL A 718 -13.36 7.00 20.11
C VAL A 718 -13.36 6.22 18.79
N LEU A 719 -12.81 5.01 18.81
CA LEU A 719 -12.79 4.12 17.66
C LEU A 719 -14.05 3.25 17.65
N LEU A 720 -14.81 3.33 16.58
CA LEU A 720 -16.06 2.58 16.39
C LEU A 720 -15.79 1.23 15.71
N ASN A 721 -16.66 0.25 15.96
CA ASN A 721 -16.64 -1.05 15.26
C ASN A 721 -15.30 -1.81 15.29
N CYS A 722 -14.58 -1.79 16.41
CA CYS A 722 -13.37 -2.60 16.58
C CYS A 722 -13.70 -4.09 16.76
N ASN A 723 -14.46 -4.65 15.81
CA ASN A 723 -14.90 -6.05 15.78
C ASN A 723 -14.15 -6.79 14.68
N ASN A 724 -13.72 -8.00 14.93
CA ASN A 724 -13.11 -8.85 13.91
C ASN A 724 -14.16 -9.30 12.89
N GLY A 725 -13.94 -9.02 11.60
CA GLY A 725 -14.84 -9.40 10.51
C GLY A 725 -14.70 -8.54 9.27
N SER A 726 -15.44 -8.92 8.22
CA SER A 726 -15.36 -8.26 6.89
C SER A 726 -15.69 -6.77 6.95
N PHE A 727 -16.63 -6.37 7.80
CA PHE A 727 -17.08 -4.97 7.95
C PHE A 727 -16.63 -4.34 9.27
N GLY A 728 -15.76 -5.01 10.00
CA GLY A 728 -15.21 -4.51 11.25
C GLY A 728 -13.84 -3.86 11.08
N PHE A 729 -13.08 -3.87 12.17
CA PHE A 729 -11.70 -3.41 12.16
C PHE A 729 -10.82 -4.36 12.99
N PRO A 730 -9.79 -5.01 12.41
CA PRO A 730 -9.33 -4.87 11.03
C PRO A 730 -10.33 -5.40 9.99
N SER A 731 -10.40 -4.73 8.83
CA SER A 731 -11.18 -5.21 7.69
C SER A 731 -10.52 -6.45 7.09
N THR A 732 -11.35 -7.44 6.75
CA THR A 732 -10.90 -8.63 5.99
C THR A 732 -11.31 -8.56 4.51
N ILE A 733 -11.91 -7.45 4.07
CA ILE A 733 -12.24 -7.23 2.65
C ILE A 733 -10.92 -7.06 1.89
N ALA A 734 -10.64 -8.01 1.00
CA ALA A 734 -9.48 -7.94 0.11
C ALA A 734 -9.79 -7.10 -1.13
N ASP A 735 -8.77 -6.42 -1.65
CA ASP A 735 -8.84 -5.80 -2.97
C ASP A 735 -9.03 -6.88 -4.05
N ASP A 736 -9.64 -6.50 -5.19
CA ASP A 736 -9.73 -7.43 -6.32
C ASP A 736 -8.31 -7.85 -6.73
N PRO A 737 -8.02 -9.16 -6.85
CA PRO A 737 -6.68 -9.66 -7.17
C PRO A 737 -6.05 -9.05 -8.42
N VAL A 738 -6.87 -8.57 -9.37
CA VAL A 738 -6.38 -7.92 -10.59
C VAL A 738 -5.68 -6.59 -10.30
N LEU A 739 -6.04 -5.89 -9.22
CA LEU A 739 -5.36 -4.67 -8.80
C LEU A 739 -3.93 -4.93 -8.33
N GLY A 740 -3.62 -6.14 -7.86
CA GLY A 740 -2.27 -6.55 -7.48
C GLY A 740 -1.24 -6.49 -8.61
N PHE A 741 -1.66 -6.38 -9.88
CA PHE A 741 -0.74 -6.16 -11.00
C PHE A 741 -0.32 -4.70 -11.20
N VAL A 742 -1.05 -3.76 -10.60
CA VAL A 742 -0.83 -2.31 -10.77
C VAL A 742 -0.61 -1.57 -9.45
N MET A 743 -0.82 -2.23 -8.33
CA MET A 743 -0.47 -1.72 -7.00
C MET A 743 0.97 -2.10 -6.65
N SER A 744 1.61 -1.31 -5.79
CA SER A 744 2.87 -1.70 -5.16
C SER A 744 2.70 -2.98 -4.33
N ASP A 745 3.77 -3.76 -4.22
CA ASP A 745 3.75 -4.97 -3.39
C ASP A 745 3.34 -4.63 -1.95
N SER A 746 2.54 -5.52 -1.36
CA SER A 746 2.25 -5.43 0.07
C SER A 746 3.52 -5.78 0.86
N ASP A 747 3.62 -5.25 2.07
CA ASP A 747 4.73 -5.58 2.98
C ASP A 747 4.75 -7.05 3.44
N GLY A 748 3.85 -7.88 2.91
CA GLY A 748 3.74 -9.32 3.22
C GLY A 748 3.32 -9.64 4.66
N TYR A 749 3.07 -8.62 5.50
CA TYR A 749 2.67 -8.81 6.88
C TYR A 749 1.15 -8.79 7.03
N LEU A 750 0.62 -9.75 7.80
CA LEU A 750 -0.82 -9.89 8.00
C LEU A 750 -1.44 -8.61 8.54
N PHE A 751 -2.42 -8.07 7.80
CA PHE A 751 -3.06 -6.78 8.09
C PHE A 751 -2.09 -5.59 8.20
N GLY A 752 -0.96 -5.58 7.47
CA GLY A 752 0.05 -4.52 7.57
C GLY A 752 -0.53 -3.12 7.37
N GLU A 753 -1.36 -2.92 6.33
CA GLU A 753 -2.01 -1.63 6.06
C GLU A 753 -3.07 -1.27 7.13
N GLU A 754 -3.89 -2.23 7.55
CA GLU A 754 -4.87 -2.02 8.63
C GLU A 754 -4.18 -1.68 9.96
N ARG A 755 -2.99 -2.25 10.23
CA ARG A 755 -2.17 -1.89 11.40
C ARG A 755 -1.70 -0.44 11.35
N ARG A 756 -1.23 0.02 10.19
CA ARG A 756 -0.85 1.43 10.00
C ARG A 756 -2.06 2.36 10.18
N LEU A 757 -3.21 1.94 9.64
CA LEU A 757 -4.45 2.69 9.81
C LEU A 757 -4.88 2.79 11.28
N PHE A 758 -4.75 1.69 12.04
CA PHE A 758 -5.03 1.69 13.48
C PHE A 758 -4.05 2.58 14.24
N TYR A 759 -2.76 2.52 13.90
CA TYR A 759 -1.75 3.42 14.47
C TYR A 759 -2.10 4.89 14.20
N VAL A 760 -2.49 5.22 12.97
CA VAL A 760 -2.95 6.58 12.63
C VAL A 760 -4.13 6.98 13.52
N ALA A 761 -5.14 6.12 13.64
CA ALA A 761 -6.34 6.42 14.41
C ALA A 761 -6.03 6.63 15.90
N MET A 762 -5.26 5.73 16.54
CA MET A 762 -4.85 5.86 17.94
C MET A 762 -4.07 7.15 18.22
N THR A 763 -3.13 7.49 17.33
CA THR A 763 -2.23 8.62 17.51
C THR A 763 -2.84 9.98 17.18
N ARG A 764 -4.17 10.03 16.92
CA ARG A 764 -4.92 11.31 16.85
C ARG A 764 -5.24 11.88 18.22
N ALA A 765 -5.27 11.04 19.26
CA ALA A 765 -5.63 11.43 20.63
C ALA A 765 -4.48 12.18 21.32
N LYS A 766 -4.87 13.20 22.15
CA LYS A 766 -3.96 13.91 23.05
C LYS A 766 -4.10 13.41 24.49
N VAL A 767 -5.31 13.08 24.91
CA VAL A 767 -5.63 12.72 26.30
C VAL A 767 -6.05 11.25 26.41
N GLN A 768 -6.97 10.81 25.54
CA GLN A 768 -7.52 9.44 25.57
C GLN A 768 -8.05 9.03 24.20
#